data_06be708bbfd26ddea13f9f35e9dd76ed
#
_entry.id   06be708bbfd26ddea13f9f35e9dd76ed
#
_cell.length_a   1.000
_cell.length_b   1.000
_cell.length_c   1.000
_cell.angle_alpha   90.00
_cell.angle_beta   90.00
_cell.angle_gamma   90.00
#
_symmetry.space_group_name_H-M   'P 1'
#
loop_
_entity.id
_entity.type
_entity.pdbx_description
1 polymer ?
#
loop_
_entity_poly.entity_id
_entity_poly.type
_entity_poly.pdbx_seq_one_letter_code
_entity_poly.pdbx_strand_id
1 'polypeptide(L)'
;MNHEHGDAGVERDPVCGMRVTRGEEVAVVNHRGKDYYFCSERCVRDFHANPSRYVPDEPAAENHEGHADCCSHKHGSGGAETHDGPKDAIYTCPMHPEVRQIGPGDCPICGMALEPLDATAEEDDSELRDMTRRFWVSALFSAPLLFYVMGNMLFDHPFHRVISPAFSQWAELALATPVVLWGAWPFFVRGVRSIRALSPNMWTLISIGVSIAYVFSVVATIAPGLFPAGLREESGRVPVYFEAAAVIVTLVLLGQVMELRARRRTGSAIRELLELAPPYARRIREDGVDEDVPVERLAPGDLVRVRPGDKIPIDGEVVEGRSAVDESMLTGEPIPVEKRAGDAVTGGTVNKSGSFVLRVSRTGSETTLAQIVQMVADAQRSRAPIQRLADAVSAWFVPAVVAIAVAAFVVWLIVGPSPSLSYALVAAVSVLIIACPCALGLATPMSIMVAAGQGAKQGVLIKNAAALEKFEDVDTVVVDKTGTLTEGRPKLVEARVVGGGEEARVLALLAAAERGSEHPLAEAIVEGLEARSTERFSASSFESVTGKGIVATVEGSRVAIGSPRMMEDEGVDITPLAAAAEARRREGGTAMFASIDGELAALLAVADPIKKTTRDAIRALHARGLTVVMLTGDNRTTADAIAKQLDIDQVHAEVLPEQKAEKIRALQAQGRKVAMAGDGVNDAPALAQADVGVAMGTGAGVAIESAAITLVGGDLNGIVRAHRL
;
A
#
# COMPACT_ATOMS: atom_id res chain seq x y z
N MET A 1 44.36 11.49 -19.02
CA MET A 1 44.09 12.15 -17.73
C MET A 1 42.60 12.02 -17.51
N ASN A 2 42.22 10.92 -16.85
CA ASN A 2 40.85 10.61 -16.51
C ASN A 2 40.55 11.25 -15.15
N HIS A 3 39.54 12.10 -15.06
CA HIS A 3 38.95 12.54 -13.80
C HIS A 3 37.69 11.71 -13.56
N GLU A 4 37.84 10.70 -12.70
CA GLU A 4 36.71 10.10 -11.98
C GLU A 4 36.20 11.10 -10.95
N HIS A 5 34.97 11.56 -11.07
CA HIS A 5 34.25 12.20 -10.00
C HIS A 5 33.52 11.11 -9.20
N GLY A 6 34.19 10.59 -8.17
CA GLY A 6 33.56 9.80 -7.12
C GLY A 6 32.70 10.69 -6.23
N ASP A 7 31.56 10.17 -5.85
CA ASP A 7 30.60 10.72 -4.89
C ASP A 7 31.26 10.81 -3.49
N ALA A 8 32.00 11.88 -3.25
CA ALA A 8 32.80 12.09 -2.04
C ALA A 8 31.97 12.82 -1.00
N GLY A 9 31.49 12.10 0.04
CA GLY A 9 31.14 12.74 1.29
C GLY A 9 29.84 12.40 1.99
N VAL A 10 29.07 11.40 1.55
CA VAL A 10 27.86 10.97 2.27
C VAL A 10 28.10 9.60 2.91
N GLU A 11 28.14 9.55 4.24
CA GLU A 11 28.25 8.32 5.04
C GLU A 11 26.91 7.99 5.69
N ARG A 12 26.76 6.78 6.24
CA ARG A 12 25.56 6.39 6.97
C ARG A 12 25.87 6.21 8.46
N ASP A 13 25.04 6.80 9.30
CA ASP A 13 25.05 6.57 10.75
C ASP A 13 24.79 5.08 11.05
N PRO A 14 25.72 4.35 11.69
CA PRO A 14 25.61 2.92 11.91
C PRO A 14 24.48 2.52 12.87
N VAL A 15 23.95 3.45 13.66
CA VAL A 15 22.91 3.20 14.66
C VAL A 15 21.51 3.37 14.06
N CYS A 16 21.28 4.44 13.30
CA CYS A 16 19.94 4.76 12.78
C CYS A 16 19.81 4.69 11.26
N GLY A 17 20.94 4.50 10.53
CA GLY A 17 20.95 4.37 9.06
C GLY A 17 20.76 5.67 8.29
N MET A 18 20.62 6.82 8.96
CA MET A 18 20.48 8.13 8.31
C MET A 18 21.75 8.51 7.54
N ARG A 19 21.57 9.18 6.41
CA ARG A 19 22.68 9.75 5.64
C ARG A 19 23.25 10.97 6.37
N VAL A 20 24.55 10.99 6.52
CA VAL A 20 25.30 12.07 7.17
C VAL A 20 26.31 12.60 6.17
N THR A 21 26.20 13.87 5.81
CA THR A 21 27.18 14.53 4.93
C THR A 21 28.42 14.86 5.76
N ARG A 22 29.62 14.54 5.26
CA ARG A 22 30.87 14.92 5.95
C ARG A 22 30.94 16.44 6.12
N GLY A 23 31.07 16.89 7.39
CA GLY A 23 31.04 18.28 7.78
C GLY A 23 29.71 18.73 8.41
N GLU A 24 28.66 17.91 8.37
CA GLU A 24 27.37 18.13 9.05
C GLU A 24 27.10 17.10 10.16
N GLU A 25 28.05 16.21 10.42
CA GLU A 25 28.00 15.23 11.49
C GLU A 25 28.00 15.87 12.89
N VAL A 26 27.21 15.31 13.80
CA VAL A 26 27.23 15.70 15.22
C VAL A 26 28.46 15.15 15.90
N ALA A 27 28.98 14.00 15.52
CA ALA A 27 30.22 13.42 16.01
C ALA A 27 30.78 12.37 15.05
N VAL A 28 32.10 12.19 15.13
CA VAL A 28 32.85 11.10 14.49
C VAL A 28 33.50 10.25 15.59
N VAL A 29 33.25 8.94 15.55
CA VAL A 29 33.81 7.98 16.50
C VAL A 29 34.69 6.97 15.77
N ASN A 30 35.97 6.91 16.16
CA ASN A 30 36.88 5.89 15.66
C ASN A 30 36.67 4.57 16.43
N HIS A 31 36.33 3.52 15.73
CA HIS A 31 36.23 2.18 16.31
C HIS A 31 37.03 1.19 15.45
N ARG A 32 38.03 0.56 16.05
CA ARG A 32 38.94 -0.39 15.40
C ARG A 32 39.63 0.15 14.13
N GLY A 33 39.99 1.45 14.14
CA GLY A 33 40.72 2.08 13.03
C GLY A 33 39.85 2.58 11.88
N LYS A 34 38.51 2.45 11.98
CA LYS A 34 37.56 2.99 11.01
C LYS A 34 36.72 4.09 11.65
N ASP A 35 36.53 5.18 10.93
CA ASP A 35 35.74 6.32 11.40
C ASP A 35 34.27 6.13 11.04
N TYR A 36 33.39 6.31 12.01
CA TYR A 36 31.93 6.24 11.88
C TYR A 36 31.32 7.60 12.19
N TYR A 37 30.39 8.04 11.34
CA TYR A 37 29.77 9.35 11.35
C TYR A 37 28.35 9.26 11.91
N PHE A 38 27.98 10.13 12.87
CA PHE A 38 26.73 10.09 13.59
C PHE A 38 25.90 11.35 13.38
N CYS A 39 24.59 11.17 13.19
CA CYS A 39 23.63 12.26 13.00
C CYS A 39 23.14 12.89 14.32
N SER A 40 23.37 12.25 15.47
CA SER A 40 22.92 12.74 16.78
C SER A 40 23.75 12.19 17.93
N GLU A 41 23.81 12.95 19.05
CA GLU A 41 24.45 12.50 20.28
C GLU A 41 23.85 11.22 20.88
N ARG A 42 22.58 10.96 20.60
CA ARG A 42 21.91 9.72 21.01
C ARG A 42 22.52 8.51 20.31
N CYS A 43 22.71 8.60 19.00
CA CYS A 43 23.36 7.54 18.22
C CYS A 43 24.79 7.27 18.70
N VAL A 44 25.53 8.32 19.06
CA VAL A 44 26.88 8.19 19.64
C VAL A 44 26.85 7.42 20.97
N ARG A 45 25.94 7.76 21.88
CA ARG A 45 25.81 7.06 23.17
C ARG A 45 25.41 5.60 22.98
N ASP A 46 24.45 5.33 22.11
CA ASP A 46 23.97 3.98 21.84
C ASP A 46 25.06 3.12 21.18
N PHE A 47 25.88 3.72 20.31
CA PHE A 47 27.06 3.07 19.72
C PHE A 47 28.13 2.75 20.77
N HIS A 48 28.48 3.71 21.66
CA HIS A 48 29.44 3.48 22.72
C HIS A 48 28.99 2.43 23.74
N ALA A 49 27.69 2.30 23.98
CA ALA A 49 27.15 1.32 24.90
C ALA A 49 27.35 -0.12 24.38
N ASN A 50 27.27 -0.34 23.06
CA ASN A 50 27.48 -1.66 22.48
C ASN A 50 27.87 -1.58 20.98
N PRO A 51 29.16 -1.30 20.66
CA PRO A 51 29.62 -1.11 19.27
C PRO A 51 29.43 -2.35 18.38
N SER A 52 29.63 -3.55 18.93
CA SER A 52 29.50 -4.82 18.21
C SER A 52 28.07 -5.12 17.75
N ARG A 53 27.07 -4.40 18.25
CA ARG A 53 25.68 -4.48 17.81
C ARG A 53 25.45 -3.81 16.46
N TYR A 54 26.24 -2.80 16.14
CA TYR A 54 26.05 -1.92 14.98
C TYR A 54 27.12 -2.12 13.89
N VAL A 55 28.25 -2.72 14.28
CA VAL A 55 29.36 -3.04 13.37
C VAL A 55 29.78 -4.48 13.62
N PRO A 56 29.53 -5.41 12.68
CA PRO A 56 29.95 -6.80 12.78
C PRO A 56 31.46 -6.93 12.87
N ASP A 57 31.95 -7.92 13.64
CA ASP A 57 33.34 -8.33 13.63
C ASP A 57 33.66 -8.95 12.29
N GLU A 58 34.40 -8.25 11.41
CA GLU A 58 34.98 -8.87 10.22
C GLU A 58 36.04 -9.91 10.64
N PRO A 59 35.94 -11.17 10.20
CA PRO A 59 37.04 -12.10 10.35
C PRO A 59 38.19 -11.68 9.45
N ALA A 60 39.39 -11.63 10.02
CA ALA A 60 40.62 -11.40 9.29
C ALA A 60 40.78 -12.45 8.17
N ALA A 61 41.13 -11.98 6.98
CA ALA A 61 41.44 -12.82 5.83
C ALA A 61 42.67 -13.69 6.13
N GLU A 62 42.48 -15.00 6.27
CA GLU A 62 43.53 -15.99 6.11
C GLU A 62 43.03 -17.11 5.21
N ASN A 63 43.80 -17.32 4.13
CA ASN A 63 43.74 -18.49 3.25
C ASN A 63 44.00 -19.74 4.08
N HIS A 64 43.19 -20.79 3.90
CA HIS A 64 43.72 -22.15 3.66
C HIS A 64 42.62 -23.16 3.32
N GLU A 65 42.99 -24.03 2.39
CA GLU A 65 42.27 -25.20 1.92
C GLU A 65 42.08 -26.27 3.00
N GLY A 66 40.96 -26.99 2.89
CA GLY A 66 40.92 -28.44 3.15
C GLY A 66 40.47 -28.91 4.53
N HIS A 67 39.56 -29.79 4.44
CA HIS A 67 39.20 -30.91 5.31
C HIS A 67 37.97 -30.78 6.22
N ALA A 68 37.13 -31.78 5.95
CA ALA A 68 35.96 -32.20 6.70
C ALA A 68 36.29 -32.68 8.11
N ASP A 69 35.27 -32.66 8.92
CA ASP A 69 34.95 -33.51 10.07
C ASP A 69 35.00 -32.92 11.47
N CYS A 70 33.84 -33.14 12.11
CA CYS A 70 33.59 -33.36 13.54
C CYS A 70 34.05 -32.32 14.56
N CYS A 71 33.07 -31.70 15.24
CA CYS A 71 32.84 -31.97 16.65
C CYS A 71 31.62 -31.23 17.20
N SER A 72 30.73 -32.02 17.74
CA SER A 72 29.60 -31.65 18.57
C SER A 72 30.05 -30.94 19.86
N HIS A 73 29.49 -29.76 20.14
CA HIS A 73 29.38 -29.27 21.49
C HIS A 73 27.94 -28.89 21.81
N LYS A 74 27.38 -29.72 22.71
CA LYS A 74 26.11 -29.49 23.39
C LYS A 74 26.20 -28.21 24.20
N HIS A 75 25.32 -27.25 23.93
CA HIS A 75 24.88 -26.30 24.95
C HIS A 75 23.35 -26.23 24.99
N GLY A 76 22.89 -26.18 26.22
CA GLY A 76 21.57 -26.39 26.78
C GLY A 76 20.39 -25.81 26.00
N SER A 77 19.41 -26.67 25.92
CA SER A 77 18.07 -26.45 25.41
C SER A 77 17.29 -25.41 26.20
N GLY A 78 17.24 -24.20 25.63
CA GLY A 78 16.08 -23.33 25.76
C GLY A 78 15.42 -23.35 24.38
N GLY A 79 14.16 -23.85 24.29
CA GLY A 79 13.48 -24.03 23.03
C GLY A 79 13.33 -22.70 22.30
N ALA A 80 14.29 -22.38 21.42
CA ALA A 80 14.16 -21.36 20.41
C ALA A 80 13.41 -22.02 19.25
N GLU A 81 12.24 -21.46 18.93
CA GLU A 81 11.54 -21.78 17.69
C GLU A 81 12.51 -21.49 16.52
N THR A 82 12.79 -22.51 15.72
CA THR A 82 13.65 -22.36 14.53
C THR A 82 12.84 -21.66 13.44
N HIS A 83 13.14 -20.41 13.22
CA HIS A 83 12.59 -19.64 12.09
C HIS A 83 13.37 -20.04 10.81
N ASP A 84 12.65 -20.57 9.83
CA ASP A 84 13.19 -21.09 8.56
C ASP A 84 13.09 -20.04 7.43
N GLY A 85 13.64 -18.85 7.62
CA GLY A 85 13.64 -17.79 6.61
C GLY A 85 15.05 -17.42 6.14
N PRO A 86 15.20 -16.61 5.06
CA PRO A 86 16.50 -16.13 4.57
C PRO A 86 17.28 -15.40 5.66
N LYS A 87 18.46 -15.92 6.00
CA LYS A 87 19.27 -15.41 7.13
C LYS A 87 19.89 -14.04 6.87
N ASP A 88 20.01 -13.65 5.60
CA ASP A 88 20.65 -12.39 5.19
C ASP A 88 19.61 -11.28 4.92
N ALA A 89 18.32 -11.59 4.95
CA ALA A 89 17.25 -10.61 4.75
C ALA A 89 17.03 -9.74 5.99
N ILE A 90 16.56 -8.51 5.78
CA ILE A 90 16.14 -7.63 6.86
C ILE A 90 14.71 -7.99 7.26
N TYR A 91 14.50 -8.20 8.54
CA TYR A 91 13.21 -8.50 9.14
C TYR A 91 12.70 -7.33 9.98
N THR A 92 11.38 -7.16 10.01
CA THR A 92 10.70 -6.13 10.80
C THR A 92 9.48 -6.70 11.51
N CYS A 93 9.03 -6.02 12.56
CA CYS A 93 7.79 -6.38 13.24
C CYS A 93 6.61 -5.62 12.62
N PRO A 94 5.52 -6.29 12.22
CA PRO A 94 4.32 -5.62 11.71
C PRO A 94 3.71 -4.64 12.71
N MET A 95 3.83 -4.96 14.01
CA MET A 95 3.36 -4.11 15.11
C MET A 95 4.39 -3.06 15.57
N HIS A 96 5.67 -3.20 15.21
CA HIS A 96 6.78 -2.31 15.59
C HIS A 96 7.73 -2.13 14.39
N PRO A 97 7.33 -1.34 13.37
CA PRO A 97 8.15 -1.14 12.15
C PRO A 97 9.52 -0.53 12.40
N GLU A 98 9.68 0.12 13.56
CA GLU A 98 10.96 0.63 14.06
C GLU A 98 11.96 -0.48 14.43
N VAL A 99 11.47 -1.71 14.68
CA VAL A 99 12.31 -2.88 14.94
C VAL A 99 12.74 -3.47 13.62
N ARG A 100 14.03 -3.39 13.31
CA ARG A 100 14.65 -3.99 12.12
C ARG A 100 15.85 -4.80 12.56
N GLN A 101 15.96 -6.04 12.08
CA GLN A 101 17.13 -6.90 12.32
C GLN A 101 17.43 -7.74 11.08
N ILE A 102 18.68 -8.20 10.97
CA ILE A 102 19.10 -9.16 9.95
C ILE A 102 18.77 -10.57 10.45
N GLY A 103 18.11 -11.35 9.61
CA GLY A 103 17.67 -12.70 9.93
C GLY A 103 16.35 -12.78 10.72
N PRO A 104 15.72 -13.97 10.70
CA PRO A 104 14.45 -14.22 11.38
C PRO A 104 14.61 -14.15 12.91
N GLY A 105 13.52 -13.84 13.62
CA GLY A 105 13.50 -13.74 15.07
C GLY A 105 12.21 -13.18 15.61
N ASP A 106 12.19 -12.87 16.90
CA ASP A 106 11.04 -12.28 17.59
C ASP A 106 11.24 -10.81 17.90
N CYS A 107 10.16 -10.03 17.81
CA CYS A 107 10.17 -8.63 18.20
C CYS A 107 10.53 -8.46 19.69
N PRO A 108 11.53 -7.62 20.02
CA PRO A 108 11.92 -7.43 21.43
C PRO A 108 10.85 -6.69 22.25
N ILE A 109 9.93 -5.97 21.60
CA ILE A 109 8.88 -5.18 22.27
C ILE A 109 7.63 -6.03 22.53
N CYS A 110 7.09 -6.71 21.51
CA CYS A 110 5.82 -7.46 21.65
C CYS A 110 5.97 -8.97 21.58
N GLY A 111 7.14 -9.49 21.22
CA GLY A 111 7.40 -10.93 21.15
C GLY A 111 6.76 -11.67 19.96
N MET A 112 6.24 -10.94 18.97
CA MET A 112 5.75 -11.53 17.72
C MET A 112 6.92 -11.88 16.80
N ALA A 113 6.76 -12.91 15.98
CA ALA A 113 7.73 -13.22 14.93
C ALA A 113 7.90 -12.04 13.98
N LEU A 114 9.14 -11.80 13.57
CA LEU A 114 9.47 -10.76 12.59
C LEU A 114 9.22 -11.30 11.18
N GLU A 115 8.76 -10.43 10.31
CA GLU A 115 8.52 -10.72 8.89
C GLU A 115 9.63 -10.12 8.02
N PRO A 116 10.03 -10.79 6.91
CA PRO A 116 11.04 -10.24 6.01
C PRO A 116 10.54 -8.92 5.40
N LEU A 117 11.46 -7.95 5.27
CA LEU A 117 11.16 -6.66 4.64
C LEU A 117 10.97 -6.82 3.12
N ASP A 118 11.64 -7.79 2.53
CA ASP A 118 11.48 -8.13 1.12
C ASP A 118 10.21 -8.98 0.92
N ALA A 119 9.27 -8.44 0.16
CA ALA A 119 7.99 -9.10 -0.14
C ALA A 119 8.15 -10.36 -1.03
N THR A 120 9.32 -10.55 -1.64
CA THR A 120 9.63 -11.73 -2.48
C THR A 120 10.16 -12.90 -1.66
N ALA A 121 10.56 -12.68 -0.40
CA ALA A 121 11.08 -13.72 0.47
C ALA A 121 9.98 -14.73 0.86
N GLU A 122 10.34 -16.01 0.94
CA GLU A 122 9.42 -17.05 1.40
C GLU A 122 8.96 -16.75 2.83
N GLU A 123 7.65 -16.73 3.04
CA GLU A 123 7.06 -16.63 4.38
C GLU A 123 7.27 -17.92 5.15
N ASP A 124 7.74 -17.80 6.39
CA ASP A 124 7.87 -18.92 7.31
C ASP A 124 6.50 -19.35 7.87
N ASP A 125 5.99 -20.50 7.43
CA ASP A 125 4.74 -21.10 7.89
C ASP A 125 4.86 -21.80 9.27
N SER A 126 6.02 -21.76 9.90
CA SER A 126 6.29 -22.54 11.13
C SER A 126 5.39 -22.10 12.28
N GLU A 127 5.21 -20.79 12.48
CA GLU A 127 4.35 -20.23 13.54
C GLU A 127 2.87 -20.61 13.32
N LEU A 128 2.36 -20.51 12.11
CA LEU A 128 0.97 -20.90 11.80
C LEU A 128 0.74 -22.40 12.08
N ARG A 129 1.68 -23.24 11.69
CA ARG A 129 1.59 -24.69 11.93
C ARG A 129 1.64 -25.00 13.43
N ASP A 130 2.54 -24.36 14.19
CA ASP A 130 2.64 -24.56 15.64
C ASP A 130 1.37 -24.06 16.35
N MET A 131 0.89 -22.85 16.08
CA MET A 131 -0.34 -22.32 16.67
C MET A 131 -1.56 -23.17 16.32
N THR A 132 -1.65 -23.66 15.07
CA THR A 132 -2.75 -24.55 14.65
C THR A 132 -2.71 -25.87 15.39
N ARG A 133 -1.52 -26.46 15.57
CA ARG A 133 -1.34 -27.69 16.35
C ARG A 133 -1.74 -27.48 17.81
N ARG A 134 -1.28 -26.40 18.44
CA ARG A 134 -1.63 -26.03 19.83
C ARG A 134 -3.13 -25.82 19.98
N PHE A 135 -3.76 -25.13 19.02
CA PHE A 135 -5.21 -24.93 19.03
C PHE A 135 -5.98 -26.25 19.02
N TRP A 136 -5.70 -27.14 18.07
CA TRP A 136 -6.46 -28.40 17.98
C TRP A 136 -6.25 -29.31 19.19
N VAL A 137 -5.02 -29.39 19.70
CA VAL A 137 -4.75 -30.12 20.93
C VAL A 137 -5.47 -29.49 22.12
N SER A 138 -5.38 -28.17 22.29
CA SER A 138 -6.09 -27.46 23.36
C SER A 138 -7.59 -27.62 23.25
N ALA A 139 -8.17 -27.53 22.05
CA ALA A 139 -9.60 -27.73 21.82
C ALA A 139 -10.05 -29.15 22.17
N LEU A 140 -9.25 -30.15 21.84
CA LEU A 140 -9.53 -31.56 22.20
C LEU A 140 -9.63 -31.76 23.71
N PHE A 141 -8.77 -31.13 24.51
CA PHE A 141 -8.77 -31.21 25.96
C PHE A 141 -9.79 -30.26 26.62
N SER A 142 -10.02 -29.10 26.06
CA SER A 142 -10.96 -28.12 26.63
C SER A 142 -12.42 -28.45 26.34
N ALA A 143 -12.74 -29.08 25.21
CA ALA A 143 -14.12 -29.41 24.84
C ALA A 143 -14.82 -30.33 25.86
N PRO A 144 -14.19 -31.42 26.38
CA PRO A 144 -14.77 -32.25 27.45
C PRO A 144 -14.97 -31.47 28.75
N LEU A 145 -14.02 -30.57 29.11
CA LEU A 145 -14.15 -29.70 30.28
C LEU A 145 -15.36 -28.79 30.16
N LEU A 146 -15.48 -28.11 29.06
CA LEU A 146 -16.58 -27.20 28.78
C LEU A 146 -17.93 -27.93 28.77
N PHE A 147 -17.99 -29.09 28.12
CA PHE A 147 -19.20 -29.93 28.09
C PHE A 147 -19.61 -30.42 29.48
N TYR A 148 -18.65 -30.82 30.30
CA TYR A 148 -18.89 -31.28 31.68
C TYR A 148 -19.45 -30.12 32.55
N VAL A 149 -18.78 -28.97 32.56
CA VAL A 149 -19.17 -27.83 33.39
C VAL A 149 -20.48 -27.22 32.91
N MET A 150 -20.63 -26.94 31.60
CA MET A 150 -21.87 -26.41 31.04
C MET A 150 -23.05 -27.38 31.18
N GLY A 151 -22.80 -28.67 31.00
CA GLY A 151 -23.82 -29.71 31.21
C GLY A 151 -24.33 -29.76 32.63
N ASN A 152 -23.43 -29.68 33.62
CA ASN A 152 -23.84 -29.60 35.02
C ASN A 152 -24.56 -28.31 35.39
N MET A 153 -24.19 -27.19 34.78
CA MET A 153 -24.83 -25.88 35.02
C MET A 153 -26.25 -25.79 34.38
N LEU A 154 -26.44 -26.35 33.19
CA LEU A 154 -27.69 -26.22 32.44
C LEU A 154 -28.75 -27.27 32.80
N PHE A 155 -28.34 -28.47 33.24
CA PHE A 155 -29.23 -29.63 33.40
C PHE A 155 -29.31 -30.16 34.84
N ASP A 156 -29.15 -29.33 35.87
CA ASP A 156 -29.29 -29.68 37.29
C ASP A 156 -28.39 -30.85 37.72
N HIS A 157 -27.10 -30.71 37.40
CA HIS A 157 -26.00 -31.62 37.81
C HIS A 157 -26.13 -33.09 37.36
N PRO A 158 -26.45 -33.43 36.10
CA PRO A 158 -26.66 -34.82 35.67
C PRO A 158 -25.37 -35.67 35.85
N PHE A 159 -24.20 -35.07 35.64
CA PHE A 159 -22.93 -35.79 35.71
C PHE A 159 -22.47 -36.06 37.15
N HIS A 160 -22.89 -35.28 38.14
CA HIS A 160 -22.56 -35.53 39.56
C HIS A 160 -23.19 -36.80 40.10
N ARG A 161 -24.23 -37.35 39.45
CA ARG A 161 -24.85 -38.65 39.81
C ARG A 161 -24.01 -39.83 39.33
N VAL A 162 -23.17 -39.64 38.34
CA VAL A 162 -22.37 -40.72 37.71
C VAL A 162 -20.89 -40.61 38.06
N ILE A 163 -20.37 -39.41 38.18
CA ILE A 163 -18.94 -39.16 38.43
C ILE A 163 -18.78 -38.60 39.85
N SER A 164 -17.95 -39.27 40.68
CA SER A 164 -17.72 -38.71 42.00
C SER A 164 -17.04 -37.37 41.89
N PRO A 165 -17.49 -36.37 42.66
CA PRO A 165 -16.90 -35.03 42.58
C PRO A 165 -15.39 -34.98 42.85
N ALA A 166 -14.74 -36.05 43.53
CA ALA A 166 -13.28 -36.18 43.70
C ALA A 166 -12.60 -36.49 42.38
N PHE A 167 -13.19 -37.37 41.64
CA PHE A 167 -12.61 -37.75 40.37
C PHE A 167 -12.73 -36.61 39.33
N SER A 168 -13.83 -35.80 39.38
CA SER A 168 -14.00 -34.70 38.43
C SER A 168 -12.91 -33.63 38.54
N GLN A 169 -12.53 -33.18 39.78
CA GLN A 169 -11.47 -32.17 39.94
C GLN A 169 -10.09 -32.68 39.48
N TRP A 170 -9.75 -33.94 39.71
CA TRP A 170 -8.53 -34.52 39.20
C TRP A 170 -8.56 -34.69 37.68
N ALA A 171 -9.71 -35.03 37.12
CA ALA A 171 -9.89 -35.11 35.67
C ALA A 171 -9.77 -33.72 35.02
N GLU A 172 -10.35 -32.69 35.62
CA GLU A 172 -10.22 -31.30 35.18
C GLU A 172 -8.78 -30.82 35.24
N LEU A 173 -8.03 -31.12 36.32
CA LEU A 173 -6.60 -30.86 36.43
C LEU A 173 -5.83 -31.56 35.30
N ALA A 174 -6.08 -32.84 35.07
CA ALA A 174 -5.38 -33.63 34.06
C ALA A 174 -5.64 -33.11 32.64
N LEU A 175 -6.87 -32.66 32.35
CA LEU A 175 -7.27 -32.11 31.05
C LEU A 175 -6.77 -30.67 30.85
N ALA A 176 -6.80 -29.82 31.88
CA ALA A 176 -6.35 -28.44 31.79
C ALA A 176 -4.84 -28.28 31.72
N THR A 177 -4.08 -29.18 32.38
CA THR A 177 -2.62 -29.08 32.46
C THR A 177 -1.93 -28.99 31.08
N PRO A 178 -2.18 -29.85 30.09
CA PRO A 178 -1.54 -29.76 28.80
C PRO A 178 -1.96 -28.47 28.06
N VAL A 179 -3.17 -28.00 28.26
CA VAL A 179 -3.66 -26.75 27.63
C VAL A 179 -2.90 -25.55 28.20
N VAL A 180 -2.79 -25.47 29.52
CA VAL A 180 -2.16 -24.31 30.19
C VAL A 180 -0.65 -24.35 30.08
N LEU A 181 0.00 -25.47 30.32
CA LEU A 181 1.47 -25.53 30.37
C LEU A 181 2.10 -25.62 28.98
N TRP A 182 1.47 -26.34 28.05
CA TRP A 182 2.02 -26.47 26.68
C TRP A 182 1.27 -25.57 25.66
N GLY A 183 -0.05 -25.54 25.68
CA GLY A 183 -0.84 -24.73 24.76
C GLY A 183 -0.58 -23.24 24.93
N ALA A 184 -0.59 -22.73 26.17
CA ALA A 184 -0.38 -21.33 26.49
C ALA A 184 1.08 -20.89 26.53
N TRP A 185 2.06 -21.79 26.36
CA TRP A 185 3.48 -21.47 26.51
C TRP A 185 3.94 -20.23 25.73
N PRO A 186 3.61 -20.04 24.43
CA PRO A 186 3.98 -18.84 23.70
C PRO A 186 3.45 -17.56 24.34
N PHE A 187 2.25 -17.60 24.92
CA PHE A 187 1.65 -16.45 25.58
C PHE A 187 2.38 -16.06 26.86
N PHE A 188 2.85 -17.05 27.64
CA PHE A 188 3.66 -16.78 28.83
C PHE A 188 5.02 -16.16 28.46
N VAL A 189 5.67 -16.64 27.39
CA VAL A 189 6.92 -16.05 26.91
C VAL A 189 6.71 -14.60 26.48
N ARG A 190 5.66 -14.34 25.68
CA ARG A 190 5.30 -12.98 25.23
C ARG A 190 4.90 -12.08 26.41
N GLY A 191 4.13 -12.59 27.38
CA GLY A 191 3.74 -11.86 28.57
C GLY A 191 4.93 -11.46 29.45
N VAL A 192 5.88 -12.36 29.69
CA VAL A 192 7.10 -12.06 30.44
C VAL A 192 7.97 -11.03 29.74
N ARG A 193 8.09 -11.11 28.40
CA ARG A 193 8.82 -10.12 27.59
C ARG A 193 8.18 -8.73 27.71
N SER A 194 6.83 -8.63 27.58
CA SER A 194 6.13 -7.35 27.68
C SER A 194 6.26 -6.71 29.06
N ILE A 195 6.26 -7.51 30.13
CA ILE A 195 6.51 -7.00 31.49
C ILE A 195 7.95 -6.46 31.61
N ARG A 196 8.95 -7.21 31.11
CA ARG A 196 10.35 -6.78 31.13
C ARG A 196 10.61 -5.53 30.29
N ALA A 197 9.91 -5.39 29.18
CA ALA A 197 9.96 -4.21 28.31
C ALA A 197 9.18 -3.01 28.86
N LEU A 198 8.53 -3.12 30.02
CA LEU A 198 7.65 -2.11 30.62
C LEU A 198 6.54 -1.62 29.66
N SER A 199 6.12 -2.51 28.76
CA SER A 199 5.05 -2.27 27.78
C SER A 199 3.93 -3.31 27.97
N PRO A 200 3.14 -3.19 29.06
CA PRO A 200 2.07 -4.13 29.37
C PRO A 200 1.01 -4.12 28.26
N ASN A 201 0.67 -5.30 27.78
CA ASN A 201 -0.24 -5.54 26.66
C ASN A 201 -1.20 -6.70 26.98
N MET A 202 -1.97 -7.15 26.00
CA MET A 202 -2.92 -8.24 26.17
C MET A 202 -2.25 -9.56 26.66
N TRP A 203 -0.99 -9.82 26.23
CA TRP A 203 -0.24 -11.02 26.65
C TRP A 203 0.06 -11.00 28.15
N THR A 204 0.30 -9.80 28.71
CA THR A 204 0.48 -9.59 30.15
C THR A 204 -0.75 -10.05 30.94
N LEU A 205 -1.94 -9.57 30.54
CA LEU A 205 -3.21 -9.90 31.22
C LEU A 205 -3.55 -11.39 31.10
N ILE A 206 -3.43 -11.95 29.89
CA ILE A 206 -3.71 -13.37 29.65
C ILE A 206 -2.78 -14.23 30.52
N SER A 207 -1.46 -13.93 30.51
CA SER A 207 -0.47 -14.70 31.27
C SER A 207 -0.73 -14.65 32.78
N ILE A 208 -1.02 -13.46 33.32
CA ILE A 208 -1.32 -13.29 34.76
C ILE A 208 -2.63 -14.00 35.10
N GLY A 209 -3.71 -13.74 34.35
CA GLY A 209 -5.03 -14.29 34.65
C GLY A 209 -5.07 -15.81 34.59
N VAL A 210 -4.53 -16.40 33.51
CA VAL A 210 -4.46 -17.86 33.34
C VAL A 210 -3.56 -18.51 34.40
N SER A 211 -2.40 -17.88 34.71
CA SER A 211 -1.49 -18.41 35.75
C SER A 211 -2.17 -18.43 37.12
N ILE A 212 -2.83 -17.33 37.52
CA ILE A 212 -3.50 -17.24 38.82
C ILE A 212 -4.65 -18.24 38.91
N ALA A 213 -5.50 -18.31 37.86
CA ALA A 213 -6.62 -19.25 37.81
C ALA A 213 -6.15 -20.71 37.90
N TYR A 214 -5.11 -21.05 37.16
CA TYR A 214 -4.57 -22.41 37.17
C TYR A 214 -3.88 -22.76 38.48
N VAL A 215 -3.00 -21.91 39.00
CA VAL A 215 -2.30 -22.15 40.30
C VAL A 215 -3.28 -22.25 41.45
N PHE A 216 -4.28 -21.35 41.52
CA PHE A 216 -5.34 -21.43 42.51
C PHE A 216 -6.04 -22.79 42.45
N SER A 217 -6.45 -23.24 41.27
CA SER A 217 -7.18 -24.48 41.07
C SER A 217 -6.33 -25.72 41.41
N VAL A 218 -5.02 -25.68 41.10
CA VAL A 218 -4.07 -26.73 41.50
C VAL A 218 -3.98 -26.83 43.02
N VAL A 219 -3.79 -25.71 43.73
CA VAL A 219 -3.72 -25.67 45.18
C VAL A 219 -5.04 -26.11 45.80
N ALA A 220 -6.18 -25.67 45.25
CA ALA A 220 -7.52 -26.09 45.71
C ALA A 220 -7.76 -27.59 45.57
N THR A 221 -7.22 -28.21 44.51
CA THR A 221 -7.36 -29.64 44.26
C THR A 221 -6.43 -30.49 45.15
N ILE A 222 -5.15 -30.08 45.28
CA ILE A 222 -4.12 -30.87 46.00
C ILE A 222 -4.22 -30.67 47.50
N ALA A 223 -4.48 -29.46 47.96
CA ALA A 223 -4.47 -29.08 49.35
C ALA A 223 -5.76 -28.33 49.79
N PRO A 224 -6.96 -28.91 49.65
CA PRO A 224 -8.21 -28.25 50.01
C PRO A 224 -8.26 -27.85 51.49
N GLY A 225 -7.45 -28.51 52.34
CA GLY A 225 -7.31 -28.19 53.76
C GLY A 225 -6.74 -26.80 54.06
N LEU A 226 -6.02 -26.17 53.11
CA LEU A 226 -5.52 -24.79 53.25
C LEU A 226 -6.62 -23.74 53.18
N PHE A 227 -7.77 -24.11 52.58
CA PHE A 227 -8.89 -23.19 52.43
C PHE A 227 -9.87 -23.31 53.61
N PRO A 228 -10.43 -22.21 54.08
CA PRO A 228 -11.38 -22.20 55.17
C PRO A 228 -12.64 -23.05 54.88
N ALA A 229 -13.29 -23.55 55.92
CA ALA A 229 -14.45 -24.44 55.80
C ALA A 229 -15.66 -23.86 55.03
N GLY A 230 -15.87 -22.54 55.09
CA GLY A 230 -16.99 -21.89 54.39
C GLY A 230 -16.78 -21.73 52.89
N LEU A 231 -15.59 -22.01 52.33
CA LEU A 231 -15.35 -22.11 50.90
C LEU A 231 -15.51 -23.50 50.36
N ARG A 232 -15.54 -24.43 51.25
CA ARG A 232 -15.71 -25.82 50.86
C ARG A 232 -17.20 -26.06 50.70
N GLU A 233 -17.58 -26.59 49.57
CA GLU A 233 -18.91 -27.15 49.35
C GLU A 233 -19.22 -28.21 50.40
N GLU A 234 -20.46 -28.65 50.51
CA GLU A 234 -20.86 -29.75 51.37
C GLU A 234 -20.00 -31.04 51.12
N SER A 235 -19.46 -31.16 49.94
CA SER A 235 -18.50 -32.22 49.53
C SER A 235 -17.09 -32.11 50.14
N GLY A 236 -16.76 -31.02 50.85
CA GLY A 236 -15.45 -30.72 51.42
C GLY A 236 -14.48 -30.08 50.43
N ARG A 237 -14.91 -29.68 49.23
CA ARG A 237 -14.07 -29.18 48.11
C ARG A 237 -14.21 -27.69 47.94
N VAL A 238 -13.16 -27.18 47.25
CA VAL A 238 -13.08 -25.78 46.85
C VAL A 238 -13.39 -25.68 45.34
N PRO A 239 -14.25 -24.76 44.90
CA PRO A 239 -14.46 -24.53 43.50
C PRO A 239 -13.15 -24.23 42.75
N VAL A 240 -13.03 -24.74 41.52
CA VAL A 240 -11.82 -24.61 40.68
C VAL A 240 -12.16 -23.86 39.37
N TYR A 241 -11.16 -23.35 38.68
CA TYR A 241 -11.25 -22.56 37.44
C TYR A 241 -10.46 -23.18 36.30
N PHE A 242 -10.28 -24.50 36.30
CA PHE A 242 -9.55 -25.20 35.23
C PHE A 242 -10.20 -25.02 33.86
N GLU A 243 -11.53 -25.10 33.80
CA GLU A 243 -12.29 -24.91 32.59
C GLU A 243 -12.13 -23.51 32.04
N ALA A 244 -12.22 -22.48 32.89
CA ALA A 244 -12.05 -21.09 32.50
C ALA A 244 -10.66 -20.83 31.94
N ALA A 245 -9.61 -21.30 32.62
CA ALA A 245 -8.23 -21.17 32.14
C ALA A 245 -8.03 -21.88 30.78
N ALA A 246 -8.55 -23.11 30.63
CA ALA A 246 -8.39 -23.91 29.41
C ALA A 246 -9.17 -23.28 28.22
N VAL A 247 -10.40 -22.84 28.45
CA VAL A 247 -11.23 -22.22 27.42
C VAL A 247 -10.63 -20.89 26.95
N ILE A 248 -10.13 -20.05 27.87
CA ILE A 248 -9.46 -18.79 27.50
C ILE A 248 -8.26 -19.06 26.62
N VAL A 249 -7.36 -20.00 27.00
CA VAL A 249 -6.20 -20.36 26.18
C VAL A 249 -6.62 -20.85 24.81
N THR A 250 -7.65 -21.69 24.73
CA THR A 250 -8.13 -22.25 23.46
C THR A 250 -8.72 -21.16 22.55
N LEU A 251 -9.50 -20.23 23.11
CA LEU A 251 -10.07 -19.11 22.33
C LEU A 251 -9.00 -18.12 21.87
N VAL A 252 -7.98 -17.87 22.69
CA VAL A 252 -6.84 -17.02 22.30
C VAL A 252 -6.03 -17.67 21.18
N LEU A 253 -5.79 -19.01 21.27
CA LEU A 253 -5.16 -19.77 20.20
C LEU A 253 -5.98 -19.72 18.91
N LEU A 254 -7.31 -19.84 18.99
CA LEU A 254 -8.18 -19.70 17.83
C LEU A 254 -8.01 -18.31 17.19
N GLY A 255 -8.02 -17.25 18.00
CA GLY A 255 -7.79 -15.88 17.52
C GLY A 255 -6.44 -15.73 16.80
N GLN A 256 -5.36 -16.29 17.37
CA GLN A 256 -4.04 -16.28 16.73
C GLN A 256 -4.00 -17.08 15.41
N VAL A 257 -4.62 -18.24 15.36
CA VAL A 257 -4.71 -19.03 14.12
C VAL A 257 -5.50 -18.28 13.05
N MET A 258 -6.58 -17.60 13.42
CA MET A 258 -7.38 -16.78 12.49
C MET A 258 -6.56 -15.59 11.96
N GLU A 259 -5.83 -14.92 12.84
CA GLU A 259 -4.93 -13.81 12.48
C GLU A 259 -3.85 -14.26 11.50
N LEU A 260 -3.08 -15.30 11.83
CA LEU A 260 -2.02 -15.82 10.99
C LEU A 260 -2.53 -16.33 9.64
N ARG A 261 -3.73 -16.95 9.59
CA ARG A 261 -4.38 -17.34 8.34
C ARG A 261 -4.81 -16.14 7.50
N ALA A 262 -5.32 -15.08 8.12
CA ALA A 262 -5.69 -13.86 7.40
C ALA A 262 -4.45 -13.18 6.80
N ARG A 263 -3.36 -13.07 7.56
CA ARG A 263 -2.07 -12.56 7.07
C ARG A 263 -1.58 -13.37 5.85
N ARG A 264 -1.59 -14.70 5.95
CA ARG A 264 -1.18 -15.58 4.85
C ARG A 264 -2.02 -15.41 3.58
N ARG A 265 -3.36 -15.25 3.71
CA ARG A 265 -4.22 -15.00 2.55
C ARG A 265 -3.91 -13.67 1.86
N THR A 266 -3.42 -12.71 2.59
CA THR A 266 -3.04 -11.41 2.03
C THR A 266 -1.65 -11.46 1.39
N GLY A 267 -0.71 -12.22 1.95
CA GLY A 267 0.57 -12.55 1.30
C GLY A 267 0.38 -13.32 -0.02
N SER A 268 -0.67 -14.18 -0.12
CA SER A 268 -0.98 -14.86 -1.38
C SER A 268 -1.39 -13.89 -2.49
N ALA A 269 -2.03 -12.76 -2.17
CA ALA A 269 -2.36 -11.75 -3.17
C ALA A 269 -1.11 -11.08 -3.79
N ILE A 270 -0.07 -10.87 -2.99
CA ILE A 270 1.23 -10.39 -3.47
C ILE A 270 1.89 -11.44 -4.37
N ARG A 271 1.86 -12.72 -3.98
CA ARG A 271 2.40 -13.81 -4.82
C ARG A 271 1.64 -13.94 -6.14
N GLU A 272 0.31 -13.87 -6.12
CA GLU A 272 -0.49 -13.88 -7.35
C GLU A 272 -0.08 -12.74 -8.29
N LEU A 273 0.25 -11.55 -7.76
CA LEU A 273 0.77 -10.43 -8.55
C LEU A 273 2.17 -10.77 -9.13
N LEU A 274 3.08 -11.30 -8.33
CA LEU A 274 4.41 -11.70 -8.79
C LEU A 274 4.37 -12.80 -9.86
N GLU A 275 3.42 -13.74 -9.78
CA GLU A 275 3.20 -14.81 -10.76
C GLU A 275 2.59 -14.30 -12.08
N LEU A 276 2.20 -13.01 -12.16
CA LEU A 276 1.73 -12.43 -13.43
C LEU A 276 2.87 -12.36 -14.46
N ALA A 277 4.09 -12.03 -14.08
CA ALA A 277 5.23 -12.03 -14.98
C ALA A 277 5.71 -13.47 -15.24
N PRO A 278 6.01 -13.84 -16.50
CA PRO A 278 6.59 -15.15 -16.80
C PRO A 278 8.05 -15.17 -16.38
N PRO A 279 8.60 -16.34 -16.00
CA PRO A 279 10.01 -16.45 -15.58
C PRO A 279 11.02 -16.32 -16.73
N TYR A 280 10.59 -16.50 -17.96
CA TYR A 280 11.44 -16.42 -19.16
C TYR A 280 10.88 -15.42 -20.15
N ALA A 281 11.77 -14.77 -20.88
CA ALA A 281 11.48 -13.86 -21.98
C ALA A 281 12.19 -14.30 -23.26
N ARG A 282 11.59 -14.00 -24.40
CA ARG A 282 12.16 -14.29 -25.72
C ARG A 282 12.92 -13.06 -26.22
N ARG A 283 14.22 -13.01 -25.90
CA ARG A 283 15.11 -11.94 -26.33
C ARG A 283 15.51 -12.13 -27.80
N ILE A 284 15.55 -11.04 -28.53
CA ILE A 284 16.08 -11.02 -29.92
C ILE A 284 17.56 -10.64 -29.85
N ARG A 285 18.44 -11.52 -30.32
CA ARG A 285 19.88 -11.25 -30.43
C ARG A 285 20.18 -10.29 -31.57
N GLU A 286 21.40 -9.75 -31.61
CA GLU A 286 21.89 -8.88 -32.70
C GLU A 286 21.84 -9.54 -34.09
N ASP A 287 21.93 -10.88 -34.14
CA ASP A 287 21.79 -11.69 -35.36
C ASP A 287 20.32 -11.92 -35.79
N GLY A 288 19.34 -11.35 -35.04
CA GLY A 288 17.89 -11.48 -35.30
C GLY A 288 17.26 -12.80 -34.82
N VAL A 289 18.03 -13.68 -34.16
CA VAL A 289 17.54 -14.96 -33.65
C VAL A 289 16.91 -14.79 -32.26
N ASP A 290 15.76 -15.42 -32.06
CA ASP A 290 15.07 -15.45 -30.77
C ASP A 290 15.79 -16.42 -29.81
N GLU A 291 16.02 -15.98 -28.56
CA GLU A 291 16.63 -16.75 -27.48
C GLU A 291 15.79 -16.64 -26.21
N ASP A 292 15.45 -17.78 -25.61
CA ASP A 292 14.74 -17.77 -24.32
C ASP A 292 15.74 -17.53 -23.18
N VAL A 293 15.57 -16.42 -22.46
CA VAL A 293 16.42 -16.01 -21.33
C VAL A 293 15.58 -15.80 -20.08
N PRO A 294 16.11 -16.07 -18.87
CA PRO A 294 15.46 -15.64 -17.63
C PRO A 294 15.22 -14.13 -17.63
N VAL A 295 14.03 -13.68 -17.16
CA VAL A 295 13.67 -12.25 -17.15
C VAL A 295 14.68 -11.42 -16.34
N GLU A 296 15.26 -11.99 -15.29
CA GLU A 296 16.27 -11.35 -14.44
C GLU A 296 17.59 -11.01 -15.18
N ARG A 297 17.83 -11.61 -16.34
CA ARG A 297 19.02 -11.35 -17.18
C ARG A 297 18.78 -10.29 -18.25
N LEU A 298 17.57 -9.79 -18.37
CA LEU A 298 17.27 -8.71 -19.30
C LEU A 298 17.88 -7.39 -18.80
N ALA A 299 18.39 -6.61 -19.72
CA ALA A 299 18.90 -5.27 -19.46
C ALA A 299 18.07 -4.21 -20.20
N PRO A 300 18.02 -2.96 -19.70
CA PRO A 300 17.40 -1.87 -20.43
C PRO A 300 18.01 -1.73 -21.84
N GLY A 301 17.15 -1.65 -22.86
CA GLY A 301 17.53 -1.61 -24.27
C GLY A 301 17.42 -2.95 -24.99
N ASP A 302 17.36 -4.09 -24.30
CA ASP A 302 17.13 -5.40 -24.91
C ASP A 302 15.81 -5.42 -25.70
N LEU A 303 15.80 -6.13 -26.83
CA LEU A 303 14.61 -6.35 -27.63
C LEU A 303 13.98 -7.70 -27.29
N VAL A 304 12.68 -7.69 -26.99
CA VAL A 304 11.92 -8.89 -26.60
C VAL A 304 10.70 -9.06 -27.51
N ARG A 305 10.53 -10.25 -28.05
CA ARG A 305 9.37 -10.61 -28.88
C ARG A 305 8.25 -11.17 -28.02
N VAL A 306 7.03 -10.61 -28.20
CA VAL A 306 5.81 -11.08 -27.53
C VAL A 306 4.82 -11.58 -28.58
N ARG A 307 4.40 -12.84 -28.45
CA ARG A 307 3.45 -13.49 -29.35
C ARG A 307 2.01 -13.42 -28.83
N PRO A 308 1.00 -13.67 -29.67
CA PRO A 308 -0.38 -13.77 -29.20
C PRO A 308 -0.54 -14.84 -28.13
N GLY A 309 -1.19 -14.48 -27.03
CA GLY A 309 -1.39 -15.33 -25.85
C GLY A 309 -0.25 -15.32 -24.84
N ASP A 310 0.91 -14.75 -25.17
CA ASP A 310 2.03 -14.64 -24.22
C ASP A 310 1.73 -13.58 -23.16
N LYS A 311 2.22 -13.81 -21.94
CA LYS A 311 2.34 -12.76 -20.92
C LYS A 311 3.52 -11.86 -21.28
N ILE A 312 3.37 -10.55 -21.13
CA ILE A 312 4.46 -9.60 -21.32
C ILE A 312 5.45 -9.77 -20.18
N PRO A 313 6.75 -10.06 -20.46
CA PRO A 313 7.67 -10.47 -19.40
C PRO A 313 8.16 -9.31 -18.54
N ILE A 314 8.24 -8.10 -19.08
CA ILE A 314 8.87 -6.96 -18.43
C ILE A 314 8.34 -5.64 -19.02
N ASP A 315 8.54 -4.53 -18.32
CA ASP A 315 8.15 -3.21 -18.79
C ASP A 315 9.00 -2.74 -19.98
N GLY A 316 8.34 -2.16 -20.97
CA GLY A 316 9.03 -1.67 -22.17
C GLY A 316 8.17 -0.79 -23.05
N GLU A 317 8.73 -0.40 -24.18
CA GLU A 317 8.09 0.36 -25.24
C GLU A 317 7.98 -0.50 -26.51
N VAL A 318 6.84 -0.51 -27.15
CA VAL A 318 6.64 -1.22 -28.42
C VAL A 318 7.46 -0.55 -29.51
N VAL A 319 8.37 -1.29 -30.14
CA VAL A 319 9.21 -0.78 -31.25
C VAL A 319 8.61 -1.15 -32.60
N GLU A 320 8.04 -2.36 -32.72
CA GLU A 320 7.51 -2.91 -33.95
C GLU A 320 6.25 -3.73 -33.68
N GLY A 321 5.27 -3.64 -34.57
CA GLY A 321 4.03 -4.40 -34.49
C GLY A 321 2.89 -3.64 -33.81
N ARG A 322 1.77 -4.33 -33.61
CA ARG A 322 0.60 -3.82 -32.90
C ARG A 322 -0.19 -4.98 -32.31
N SER A 323 -0.81 -4.75 -31.15
CA SER A 323 -1.67 -5.74 -30.53
C SER A 323 -2.69 -5.12 -29.57
N ALA A 324 -3.72 -5.89 -29.25
CA ALA A 324 -4.58 -5.61 -28.11
C ALA A 324 -4.01 -6.33 -26.88
N VAL A 325 -3.71 -5.58 -25.82
CA VAL A 325 -3.14 -6.06 -24.57
C VAL A 325 -4.20 -6.00 -23.48
N ASP A 326 -4.39 -7.11 -22.79
CA ASP A 326 -5.27 -7.20 -21.62
C ASP A 326 -4.49 -6.80 -20.36
N GLU A 327 -4.81 -5.64 -19.84
CA GLU A 327 -4.20 -5.07 -18.64
C GLU A 327 -5.09 -5.26 -17.38
N SER A 328 -6.20 -6.02 -17.51
CA SER A 328 -7.22 -6.16 -16.46
C SER A 328 -6.69 -6.69 -15.13
N MET A 329 -5.64 -7.50 -15.17
CA MET A 329 -5.00 -8.05 -13.96
C MET A 329 -4.30 -7.00 -13.10
N LEU A 330 -3.90 -5.86 -13.71
CA LEU A 330 -3.25 -4.75 -13.01
C LEU A 330 -4.19 -3.56 -12.81
N THR A 331 -5.00 -3.24 -13.83
CA THR A 331 -5.87 -2.04 -13.84
C THR A 331 -7.26 -2.31 -13.29
N GLY A 332 -7.71 -3.56 -13.35
CA GLY A 332 -9.09 -3.96 -13.07
C GLY A 332 -10.08 -3.61 -14.19
N GLU A 333 -9.59 -3.14 -15.36
CA GLU A 333 -10.44 -2.79 -16.51
C GLU A 333 -10.54 -3.95 -17.50
N PRO A 334 -11.74 -4.44 -17.83
CA PRO A 334 -11.90 -5.69 -18.63
C PRO A 334 -11.67 -5.50 -20.13
N ILE A 335 -11.54 -4.26 -20.62
CA ILE A 335 -11.42 -3.98 -22.07
C ILE A 335 -9.94 -3.94 -22.45
N PRO A 336 -9.47 -4.81 -23.37
CA PRO A 336 -8.09 -4.77 -23.84
C PRO A 336 -7.74 -3.44 -24.51
N VAL A 337 -6.52 -2.96 -24.26
CA VAL A 337 -6.00 -1.70 -24.80
C VAL A 337 -5.18 -1.99 -26.05
N GLU A 338 -5.44 -1.25 -27.15
CA GLU A 338 -4.64 -1.35 -28.36
C GLU A 338 -3.28 -0.67 -28.13
N LYS A 339 -2.19 -1.39 -28.42
CA LYS A 339 -0.80 -0.91 -28.33
C LYS A 339 -0.15 -0.94 -29.72
N ARG A 340 0.56 0.15 -30.04
CA ARG A 340 1.27 0.37 -31.30
C ARG A 340 2.73 0.78 -31.02
N ALA A 341 3.56 0.87 -32.05
CA ALA A 341 4.91 1.40 -31.91
C ALA A 341 4.91 2.77 -31.23
N GLY A 342 5.76 2.94 -30.20
CA GLY A 342 5.82 4.10 -29.31
C GLY A 342 5.00 3.99 -28.04
N ASP A 343 4.08 3.01 -27.93
CA ASP A 343 3.26 2.84 -26.72
C ASP A 343 4.02 2.02 -25.65
N ALA A 344 3.87 2.44 -24.39
CA ALA A 344 4.38 1.68 -23.26
C ALA A 344 3.54 0.43 -22.98
N VAL A 345 4.22 -0.66 -22.59
CA VAL A 345 3.61 -1.92 -22.14
C VAL A 345 4.18 -2.33 -20.80
N THR A 346 3.35 -2.95 -19.98
CA THR A 346 3.67 -3.32 -18.59
C THR A 346 3.84 -4.82 -18.45
N GLY A 347 4.89 -5.24 -17.76
CA GLY A 347 5.11 -6.64 -17.41
C GLY A 347 3.97 -7.24 -16.62
N GLY A 348 3.64 -8.52 -16.88
CA GLY A 348 2.53 -9.22 -16.24
C GLY A 348 1.18 -9.10 -16.96
N THR A 349 1.05 -8.22 -17.94
CA THR A 349 -0.16 -8.10 -18.80
C THR A 349 -0.16 -9.16 -19.90
N VAL A 350 -1.30 -9.41 -20.55
CA VAL A 350 -1.47 -10.50 -21.53
C VAL A 350 -1.67 -9.96 -22.93
N ASN A 351 -0.84 -10.37 -23.85
CA ASN A 351 -0.99 -10.07 -25.26
C ASN A 351 -2.09 -10.93 -25.89
N LYS A 352 -3.14 -10.33 -26.47
CA LYS A 352 -4.31 -11.08 -26.97
C LYS A 352 -4.21 -11.47 -28.46
N SER A 353 -3.91 -10.54 -29.35
CA SER A 353 -4.20 -10.77 -30.77
C SER A 353 -3.03 -10.65 -31.73
N GLY A 354 -2.18 -9.66 -31.59
CA GLY A 354 -1.05 -9.39 -32.49
C GLY A 354 0.29 -9.90 -31.94
N SER A 355 1.34 -9.78 -32.74
CA SER A 355 2.72 -9.95 -32.27
C SER A 355 3.42 -8.61 -32.34
N PHE A 356 4.24 -8.30 -31.34
CA PHE A 356 5.03 -7.09 -31.30
C PHE A 356 6.41 -7.35 -30.70
N VAL A 357 7.32 -6.42 -30.95
CA VAL A 357 8.64 -6.36 -30.31
C VAL A 357 8.64 -5.17 -29.36
N LEU A 358 9.01 -5.41 -28.11
CA LEU A 358 9.23 -4.35 -27.15
C LEU A 358 10.73 -4.14 -26.90
N ARG A 359 11.09 -2.90 -26.58
CA ARG A 359 12.39 -2.53 -26.01
C ARG A 359 12.25 -2.42 -24.51
N VAL A 360 13.06 -3.15 -23.76
CA VAL A 360 13.06 -3.12 -22.30
C VAL A 360 13.39 -1.71 -21.79
N SER A 361 12.56 -1.15 -20.94
CA SER A 361 12.74 0.18 -20.35
C SER A 361 13.15 0.12 -18.87
N ARG A 362 12.61 -0.83 -18.11
CA ARG A 362 12.85 -0.98 -16.65
C ARG A 362 13.09 -2.43 -16.30
N THR A 363 13.94 -2.68 -15.30
CA THR A 363 14.29 -4.04 -14.85
C THR A 363 14.32 -4.13 -13.33
N GLY A 364 14.22 -5.34 -12.79
CA GLY A 364 14.32 -5.60 -11.35
C GLY A 364 13.27 -4.85 -10.51
N SER A 365 13.72 -4.17 -9.47
CA SER A 365 12.86 -3.40 -8.55
C SER A 365 12.22 -2.14 -9.16
N GLU A 366 12.68 -1.71 -10.34
CA GLU A 366 12.15 -0.54 -11.03
C GLU A 366 10.92 -0.86 -11.89
N THR A 367 10.60 -2.14 -12.11
CA THR A 367 9.42 -2.54 -12.89
C THR A 367 8.13 -2.11 -12.16
N THR A 368 7.12 -1.76 -12.94
CA THR A 368 5.80 -1.36 -12.42
C THR A 368 5.22 -2.42 -11.48
N LEU A 369 5.35 -3.70 -11.85
CA LEU A 369 4.87 -4.81 -11.02
C LEU A 369 5.62 -4.90 -9.68
N ALA A 370 6.96 -4.74 -9.68
CA ALA A 370 7.75 -4.74 -8.44
C ALA A 370 7.38 -3.55 -7.53
N GLN A 371 7.14 -2.37 -8.12
CA GLN A 371 6.68 -1.19 -7.36
C GLN A 371 5.29 -1.40 -6.76
N ILE A 372 4.36 -2.03 -7.49
CA ILE A 372 3.03 -2.40 -6.97
C ILE A 372 3.16 -3.33 -5.77
N VAL A 373 3.97 -4.38 -5.90
CA VAL A 373 4.23 -5.34 -4.83
C VAL A 373 4.81 -4.64 -3.60
N GLN A 374 5.79 -3.75 -3.78
CA GLN A 374 6.38 -3.00 -2.68
C GLN A 374 5.37 -2.08 -2.00
N MET A 375 4.55 -1.35 -2.76
CA MET A 375 3.50 -0.49 -2.19
C MET A 375 2.49 -1.28 -1.35
N VAL A 376 2.06 -2.45 -1.83
CA VAL A 376 1.14 -3.33 -1.08
C VAL A 376 1.79 -3.84 0.21
N ALA A 377 3.06 -4.25 0.15
CA ALA A 377 3.81 -4.70 1.32
C ALA A 377 3.98 -3.58 2.36
N ASP A 378 4.28 -2.36 1.92
CA ASP A 378 4.44 -1.20 2.81
C ASP A 378 3.09 -0.78 3.45
N ALA A 379 1.99 -0.86 2.68
CA ALA A 379 0.65 -0.62 3.22
C ALA A 379 0.29 -1.61 4.34
N GLN A 380 0.59 -2.88 4.14
CA GLN A 380 0.32 -3.94 5.13
C GLN A 380 1.13 -3.78 6.42
N ARG A 381 2.33 -3.20 6.33
CA ARG A 381 3.22 -2.93 7.48
C ARG A 381 2.93 -1.59 8.16
N SER A 382 2.12 -0.73 7.55
CA SER A 382 1.80 0.58 8.10
C SER A 382 0.75 0.47 9.22
N ARG A 383 0.80 1.38 10.21
CA ARG A 383 -0.16 1.41 11.31
C ARG A 383 -1.23 2.47 11.09
N ALA A 384 -2.49 2.07 11.24
CA ALA A 384 -3.60 3.00 11.26
C ALA A 384 -3.58 3.89 12.51
N PRO A 385 -4.06 5.13 12.45
CA PRO A 385 -4.26 5.98 13.62
C PRO A 385 -5.08 5.32 14.73
N ILE A 386 -6.17 4.63 14.38
CA ILE A 386 -7.01 3.90 15.35
C ILE A 386 -6.24 2.79 16.08
N GLN A 387 -5.31 2.12 15.41
CA GLN A 387 -4.46 1.11 16.04
C GLN A 387 -3.53 1.73 17.09
N ARG A 388 -2.92 2.89 16.80
CA ARG A 388 -2.11 3.64 17.77
C ARG A 388 -2.93 4.10 18.98
N LEU A 389 -4.19 4.52 18.74
CA LEU A 389 -5.12 4.86 19.82
C LEU A 389 -5.44 3.64 20.68
N ALA A 390 -5.71 2.49 20.07
CA ALA A 390 -5.94 1.23 20.76
C ALA A 390 -4.74 0.80 21.64
N ASP A 391 -3.52 0.95 21.13
CA ASP A 391 -2.29 0.66 21.87
C ASP A 391 -2.12 1.63 23.07
N ALA A 392 -2.38 2.93 22.88
CA ALA A 392 -2.32 3.94 23.94
C ALA A 392 -3.38 3.68 25.03
N VAL A 393 -4.61 3.32 24.62
CA VAL A 393 -5.67 2.94 25.57
C VAL A 393 -5.27 1.68 26.34
N SER A 394 -4.72 0.66 25.66
CA SER A 394 -4.27 -0.58 26.29
C SER A 394 -3.16 -0.35 27.31
N ALA A 395 -2.21 0.53 27.02
CA ALA A 395 -1.11 0.87 27.90
C ALA A 395 -1.56 1.47 29.24
N TRP A 396 -2.68 2.20 29.26
CA TRP A 396 -3.31 2.72 30.48
C TRP A 396 -4.29 1.72 31.10
N PHE A 397 -5.08 1.05 30.26
CA PHE A 397 -6.14 0.13 30.69
C PHE A 397 -5.59 -1.07 31.47
N VAL A 398 -4.52 -1.69 30.99
CA VAL A 398 -3.92 -2.88 31.61
C VAL A 398 -3.47 -2.60 33.07
N PRO A 399 -2.67 -1.57 33.35
CA PRO A 399 -2.34 -1.19 34.74
C PRO A 399 -3.58 -0.85 35.59
N ALA A 400 -4.57 -0.18 35.02
CA ALA A 400 -5.80 0.16 35.72
C ALA A 400 -6.59 -1.08 36.14
N VAL A 401 -6.72 -2.06 35.24
CA VAL A 401 -7.38 -3.35 35.53
C VAL A 401 -6.65 -4.12 36.64
N VAL A 402 -5.30 -4.15 36.59
CA VAL A 402 -4.51 -4.78 37.64
C VAL A 402 -4.73 -4.06 38.97
N ALA A 403 -4.74 -2.74 38.99
CA ALA A 403 -5.02 -1.95 40.20
C ALA A 403 -6.43 -2.20 40.75
N ILE A 404 -7.45 -2.29 39.87
CA ILE A 404 -8.83 -2.62 40.24
C ILE A 404 -8.92 -4.04 40.81
N ALA A 405 -8.22 -5.03 40.20
CA ALA A 405 -8.18 -6.38 40.70
C ALA A 405 -7.54 -6.47 42.10
N VAL A 406 -6.44 -5.73 42.34
CA VAL A 406 -5.82 -5.60 43.65
C VAL A 406 -6.75 -4.91 44.64
N ALA A 407 -7.40 -3.83 44.24
CA ALA A 407 -8.37 -3.14 45.09
C ALA A 407 -9.56 -4.05 45.44
N ALA A 408 -10.14 -4.76 44.48
CA ALA A 408 -11.19 -5.74 44.71
C ALA A 408 -10.71 -6.84 45.66
N PHE A 409 -9.49 -7.36 45.49
CA PHE A 409 -8.91 -8.31 46.43
C PHE A 409 -8.86 -7.76 47.87
N VAL A 410 -8.31 -6.57 48.04
CA VAL A 410 -8.19 -5.93 49.38
C VAL A 410 -9.55 -5.67 50.01
N VAL A 411 -10.50 -5.12 49.25
CA VAL A 411 -11.86 -4.85 49.78
C VAL A 411 -12.54 -6.12 50.21
N TRP A 412 -12.54 -7.16 49.40
CA TRP A 412 -13.13 -8.46 49.76
C TRP A 412 -12.39 -9.15 50.90
N LEU A 413 -11.07 -8.95 51.02
CA LEU A 413 -10.31 -9.49 52.15
C LEU A 413 -10.73 -8.87 53.48
N ILE A 414 -11.08 -7.54 53.50
CA ILE A 414 -11.43 -6.79 54.70
C ILE A 414 -12.91 -6.89 55.03
N VAL A 415 -13.80 -6.73 54.03
CA VAL A 415 -15.26 -6.61 54.23
C VAL A 415 -16.01 -7.89 53.87
N GLY A 416 -15.38 -8.80 53.15
CA GLY A 416 -16.01 -10.03 52.66
C GLY A 416 -16.45 -10.96 53.79
N PRO A 417 -17.48 -11.80 53.55
CA PRO A 417 -17.89 -12.79 54.48
C PRO A 417 -16.76 -13.82 54.69
N SER A 418 -16.76 -14.44 55.88
CA SER A 418 -15.78 -15.52 56.14
C SER A 418 -16.08 -16.74 55.27
N PRO A 419 -15.08 -17.23 54.55
CA PRO A 419 -13.66 -16.92 54.50
C PRO A 419 -13.29 -15.87 53.43
N SER A 420 -12.98 -14.67 53.89
CA SER A 420 -12.77 -13.49 53.06
C SER A 420 -11.68 -13.64 52.00
N LEU A 421 -10.57 -14.36 52.29
CA LEU A 421 -9.47 -14.56 51.34
C LEU A 421 -9.93 -15.15 50.00
N SER A 422 -10.87 -16.00 50.01
CA SER A 422 -11.35 -16.72 48.87
C SER A 422 -12.29 -15.91 47.99
N TYR A 423 -13.19 -15.19 48.61
CA TYR A 423 -14.00 -14.19 47.89
C TYR A 423 -13.10 -13.12 47.29
N ALA A 424 -12.02 -12.74 47.99
CA ALA A 424 -11.01 -11.83 47.51
C ALA A 424 -10.29 -12.36 46.25
N LEU A 425 -9.85 -13.63 46.32
CA LEU A 425 -9.18 -14.27 45.16
C LEU A 425 -10.12 -14.40 43.95
N VAL A 426 -11.37 -14.87 44.19
CA VAL A 426 -12.36 -15.00 43.12
C VAL A 426 -12.63 -13.65 42.46
N ALA A 427 -12.84 -12.61 43.24
CA ALA A 427 -13.13 -11.26 42.75
C ALA A 427 -11.94 -10.73 41.89
N ALA A 428 -10.72 -10.85 42.40
CA ALA A 428 -9.52 -10.41 41.67
C ALA A 428 -9.31 -11.18 40.36
N VAL A 429 -9.43 -12.51 40.38
CA VAL A 429 -9.30 -13.37 39.21
C VAL A 429 -10.37 -13.04 38.16
N SER A 430 -11.62 -12.86 38.60
CA SER A 430 -12.73 -12.51 37.71
C SER A 430 -12.50 -11.16 37.01
N VAL A 431 -12.00 -10.14 37.71
CA VAL A 431 -11.64 -8.85 37.12
C VAL A 431 -10.55 -9.01 36.06
N LEU A 432 -9.50 -9.78 36.34
CA LEU A 432 -8.39 -9.98 35.40
C LEU A 432 -8.82 -10.74 34.13
N ILE A 433 -9.65 -11.77 34.29
CA ILE A 433 -10.11 -12.61 33.18
C ILE A 433 -11.06 -11.84 32.26
N ILE A 434 -12.06 -11.14 32.82
CA ILE A 434 -13.10 -10.47 32.02
C ILE A 434 -12.56 -9.25 31.26
N ALA A 435 -11.50 -8.63 31.76
CA ALA A 435 -10.93 -7.42 31.21
C ALA A 435 -10.01 -7.62 29.99
N CYS A 436 -9.96 -8.82 29.43
CA CYS A 436 -9.11 -9.08 28.24
C CYS A 436 -9.65 -8.33 27.00
N PRO A 437 -8.94 -7.31 26.45
CA PRO A 437 -9.35 -6.63 25.22
C PRO A 437 -8.93 -7.42 23.97
N CYS A 438 -9.18 -8.73 23.95
CA CYS A 438 -8.65 -9.65 22.94
C CYS A 438 -9.05 -9.28 21.50
N ALA A 439 -10.26 -8.78 21.29
CA ALA A 439 -10.75 -8.35 19.97
C ALA A 439 -10.10 -7.05 19.47
N LEU A 440 -9.76 -6.12 20.38
CA LEU A 440 -9.23 -4.80 20.01
C LEU A 440 -7.89 -4.88 19.29
N GLY A 441 -7.01 -5.81 19.71
CA GLY A 441 -5.69 -5.99 19.09
C GLY A 441 -5.70 -6.73 17.75
N LEU A 442 -6.80 -7.39 17.38
CA LEU A 442 -6.87 -8.27 16.21
C LEU A 442 -7.68 -7.68 15.05
N ALA A 443 -8.76 -6.96 15.34
CA ALA A 443 -9.74 -6.55 14.34
C ALA A 443 -9.15 -5.56 13.30
N THR A 444 -8.50 -4.50 13.77
CA THR A 444 -8.03 -3.41 12.91
C THR A 444 -6.92 -3.83 11.94
N PRO A 445 -5.83 -4.51 12.37
CA PRO A 445 -4.80 -4.96 11.42
C PRO A 445 -5.34 -5.90 10.35
N MET A 446 -6.25 -6.80 10.72
CA MET A 446 -6.86 -7.74 9.78
C MET A 446 -7.69 -7.03 8.71
N SER A 447 -8.53 -6.06 9.10
CA SER A 447 -9.37 -5.31 8.16
C SER A 447 -8.51 -4.55 7.15
N ILE A 448 -7.44 -3.88 7.60
CA ILE A 448 -6.53 -3.12 6.74
C ILE A 448 -5.80 -4.03 5.76
N MET A 449 -5.26 -5.16 6.25
CA MET A 449 -4.57 -6.11 5.37
C MET A 449 -5.48 -6.66 4.28
N VAL A 450 -6.71 -7.04 4.63
CA VAL A 450 -7.69 -7.53 3.65
C VAL A 450 -8.07 -6.45 2.66
N ALA A 451 -8.32 -5.22 3.11
CA ALA A 451 -8.66 -4.09 2.26
C ALA A 451 -7.51 -3.76 1.28
N ALA A 452 -6.25 -3.67 1.76
CA ALA A 452 -5.09 -3.44 0.91
C ALA A 452 -4.91 -4.53 -0.17
N GLY A 453 -5.06 -5.81 0.22
CA GLY A 453 -4.98 -6.94 -0.72
C GLY A 453 -6.12 -6.95 -1.76
N GLN A 454 -7.34 -6.65 -1.35
CA GLN A 454 -8.48 -6.54 -2.27
C GLN A 454 -8.38 -5.31 -3.17
N GLY A 455 -7.88 -4.19 -2.63
CA GLY A 455 -7.63 -2.97 -3.40
C GLY A 455 -6.64 -3.23 -4.53
N ALA A 456 -5.51 -3.86 -4.22
CA ALA A 456 -4.47 -4.20 -5.21
C ALA A 456 -5.01 -5.03 -6.38
N LYS A 457 -5.83 -6.06 -6.10
CA LYS A 457 -6.51 -6.88 -7.13
C LYS A 457 -7.49 -6.08 -8.00
N GLN A 458 -7.93 -4.91 -7.55
CA GLN A 458 -8.86 -4.03 -8.26
C GLN A 458 -8.16 -2.80 -8.85
N GLY A 459 -6.82 -2.79 -8.91
CA GLY A 459 -6.03 -1.68 -9.42
C GLY A 459 -6.01 -0.44 -8.49
N VAL A 460 -6.35 -0.61 -7.21
CA VAL A 460 -6.28 0.43 -6.17
C VAL A 460 -5.14 0.12 -5.21
N LEU A 461 -4.05 0.85 -5.32
CA LEU A 461 -2.88 0.68 -4.47
C LEU A 461 -2.92 1.66 -3.31
N ILE A 462 -2.89 1.14 -2.09
CA ILE A 462 -2.93 1.92 -0.86
C ILE A 462 -1.51 1.98 -0.30
N LYS A 463 -0.98 3.18 -0.09
CA LYS A 463 0.39 3.38 0.40
C LYS A 463 0.53 3.14 1.90
N ASN A 464 -0.52 3.44 2.67
CA ASN A 464 -0.52 3.25 4.11
C ASN A 464 -1.94 3.11 4.68
N ALA A 465 -2.03 2.49 5.85
CA ALA A 465 -3.30 2.24 6.54
C ALA A 465 -4.04 3.54 6.96
N ALA A 466 -3.30 4.62 7.22
CA ALA A 466 -3.90 5.90 7.59
C ALA A 466 -4.70 6.53 6.44
N ALA A 467 -4.29 6.25 5.18
CA ALA A 467 -5.03 6.71 4.02
C ALA A 467 -6.41 6.06 3.94
N LEU A 468 -6.47 4.75 4.20
CA LEU A 468 -7.73 3.99 4.16
C LEU A 468 -8.71 4.49 5.25
N GLU A 469 -8.20 4.68 6.49
CA GLU A 469 -8.99 5.21 7.60
C GLU A 469 -9.53 6.62 7.32
N LYS A 470 -8.67 7.52 6.82
CA LYS A 470 -9.07 8.89 6.48
C LYS A 470 -10.04 8.96 5.29
N PHE A 471 -9.97 7.97 4.38
CA PHE A 471 -10.80 7.98 3.19
C PHE A 471 -12.27 7.71 3.49
N GLU A 472 -12.58 7.04 4.59
CA GLU A 472 -13.96 6.86 5.10
C GLU A 472 -14.62 8.20 5.45
N ASP A 473 -13.82 9.13 6.00
CA ASP A 473 -14.32 10.45 6.43
C ASP A 473 -14.46 11.46 5.29
N VAL A 474 -13.99 11.14 4.08
CA VAL A 474 -14.03 12.06 2.93
C VAL A 474 -15.45 12.38 2.53
N ASP A 475 -15.77 13.68 2.45
CA ASP A 475 -17.05 14.21 1.96
C ASP A 475 -16.94 14.97 0.62
N THR A 476 -15.71 15.32 0.23
CA THR A 476 -15.44 16.13 -0.96
C THR A 476 -14.30 15.53 -1.77
N VAL A 477 -14.56 15.23 -3.04
CA VAL A 477 -13.57 14.76 -4.00
C VAL A 477 -13.22 15.90 -4.95
N VAL A 478 -12.00 16.38 -4.85
CA VAL A 478 -11.45 17.38 -5.76
C VAL A 478 -10.72 16.66 -6.88
N VAL A 479 -11.03 16.99 -8.13
CA VAL A 479 -10.45 16.34 -9.31
C VAL A 479 -9.77 17.36 -10.20
N ASP A 480 -8.55 17.05 -10.65
CA ASP A 480 -7.97 17.79 -11.77
C ASP A 480 -8.71 17.47 -13.07
N LYS A 481 -8.67 18.36 -14.04
CA LYS A 481 -9.28 18.11 -15.34
C LYS A 481 -8.43 17.19 -16.21
N THR A 482 -7.20 17.64 -16.50
CA THR A 482 -6.33 17.04 -17.51
C THR A 482 -5.74 15.72 -17.02
N GLY A 483 -5.83 14.64 -17.83
CA GLY A 483 -5.33 13.31 -17.47
C GLY A 483 -6.18 12.59 -16.40
N THR A 484 -7.01 13.31 -15.65
CA THR A 484 -7.88 12.77 -14.60
C THR A 484 -9.32 12.57 -15.11
N LEU A 485 -10.02 13.65 -15.46
CA LEU A 485 -11.36 13.60 -16.08
C LEU A 485 -11.29 13.32 -17.58
N THR A 486 -10.20 13.74 -18.22
CA THR A 486 -9.93 13.65 -19.64
C THR A 486 -8.80 12.66 -19.92
N GLU A 487 -8.60 12.31 -21.21
CA GLU A 487 -7.54 11.37 -21.62
C GLU A 487 -6.12 11.93 -21.41
N GLY A 488 -5.98 13.27 -21.25
CA GLY A 488 -4.69 13.96 -21.15
C GLY A 488 -3.92 14.00 -22.49
N ARG A 489 -4.59 13.64 -23.58
CA ARG A 489 -4.06 13.63 -24.95
C ARG A 489 -4.99 14.43 -25.83
N PRO A 490 -4.67 15.70 -26.13
CA PRO A 490 -5.44 16.52 -27.05
C PRO A 490 -5.57 15.82 -28.42
N LYS A 491 -6.72 15.96 -29.05
CA LYS A 491 -7.00 15.43 -30.39
C LYS A 491 -7.63 16.49 -31.27
N LEU A 492 -7.30 16.51 -32.56
CA LEU A 492 -7.96 17.37 -33.56
C LEU A 492 -9.39 16.88 -33.77
N VAL A 493 -10.37 17.58 -33.18
CA VAL A 493 -11.79 17.21 -33.26
C VAL A 493 -12.47 17.78 -34.50
N GLU A 494 -12.01 18.93 -35.00
CA GLU A 494 -12.51 19.53 -36.24
C GLU A 494 -11.39 20.24 -37.01
N ALA A 495 -11.37 20.02 -38.33
CA ALA A 495 -10.65 20.81 -39.27
C ALA A 495 -11.67 21.23 -40.37
N ARG A 496 -12.07 22.48 -40.38
CA ARG A 496 -13.05 23.01 -41.34
C ARG A 496 -12.34 23.96 -42.28
N VAL A 497 -12.18 23.54 -43.53
CA VAL A 497 -11.57 24.33 -44.59
C VAL A 497 -12.62 25.28 -45.20
N VAL A 498 -12.19 26.51 -45.53
CA VAL A 498 -13.01 27.54 -46.20
C VAL A 498 -12.71 27.53 -47.70
N GLY A 499 -13.77 27.61 -48.54
CA GLY A 499 -13.65 27.64 -50.00
C GLY A 499 -13.61 26.26 -50.67
N GLY A 500 -13.89 26.22 -51.98
CA GLY A 500 -13.99 24.99 -52.77
C GLY A 500 -12.64 24.49 -53.32
N GLY A 501 -11.51 24.80 -52.66
CA GLY A 501 -10.18 24.34 -53.04
C GLY A 501 -9.92 22.87 -52.71
N GLU A 502 -8.76 22.34 -53.10
CA GLU A 502 -8.32 21.00 -52.76
C GLU A 502 -8.10 20.90 -51.24
N GLU A 503 -9.12 20.46 -50.50
CA GLU A 503 -9.10 20.31 -49.02
C GLU A 503 -7.86 19.56 -48.55
N ALA A 504 -7.52 18.44 -49.24
CA ALA A 504 -6.36 17.62 -48.91
C ALA A 504 -5.05 18.41 -48.94
N ARG A 505 -4.89 19.33 -49.94
CA ARG A 505 -3.73 20.19 -50.07
C ARG A 505 -3.64 21.23 -48.95
N VAL A 506 -4.77 21.88 -48.60
CA VAL A 506 -4.84 22.83 -47.50
C VAL A 506 -4.43 22.13 -46.18
N LEU A 507 -5.01 20.96 -45.87
CA LEU A 507 -4.69 20.20 -44.67
C LEU A 507 -3.20 19.80 -44.61
N ALA A 508 -2.61 19.42 -45.74
CA ALA A 508 -1.21 19.08 -45.82
C ALA A 508 -0.26 20.28 -45.60
N LEU A 509 -0.63 21.48 -46.11
CA LEU A 509 0.12 22.72 -45.86
C LEU A 509 0.09 23.09 -44.36
N LEU A 510 -1.09 23.01 -43.74
CA LEU A 510 -1.24 23.26 -42.31
C LEU A 510 -0.47 22.27 -41.46
N ALA A 511 -0.50 20.96 -41.79
CA ALA A 511 0.28 19.94 -41.09
C ALA A 511 1.79 20.21 -41.21
N ALA A 512 2.25 20.60 -42.38
CA ALA A 512 3.68 20.93 -42.60
C ALA A 512 4.11 22.17 -41.78
N ALA A 513 3.24 23.17 -41.63
CA ALA A 513 3.49 24.35 -40.81
C ALA A 513 3.61 24.00 -39.31
N GLU A 514 2.70 23.19 -38.79
CA GLU A 514 2.68 22.80 -37.36
C GLU A 514 3.78 21.82 -36.97
N ARG A 515 4.37 21.09 -37.91
CA ARG A 515 5.43 20.12 -37.62
C ARG A 515 6.67 20.74 -36.97
N GLY A 516 6.89 22.05 -37.18
CA GLY A 516 7.98 22.81 -36.57
C GLY A 516 7.69 23.30 -35.16
N SER A 517 6.47 23.12 -34.65
CA SER A 517 6.03 23.65 -33.38
C SER A 517 6.26 22.66 -32.23
N GLU A 518 6.84 23.13 -31.13
CA GLU A 518 6.99 22.37 -29.87
C GLU A 518 5.77 22.51 -28.95
N HIS A 519 4.70 23.17 -29.39
CA HIS A 519 3.50 23.38 -28.59
C HIS A 519 2.75 22.06 -28.37
N PRO A 520 2.21 21.75 -27.16
CA PRO A 520 1.50 20.48 -26.89
C PRO A 520 0.30 20.19 -27.80
N LEU A 521 -0.30 21.21 -28.42
CA LEU A 521 -1.39 21.02 -29.37
C LEU A 521 -0.92 20.73 -30.81
N ALA A 522 0.34 20.99 -31.13
CA ALA A 522 0.87 20.85 -32.49
C ALA A 522 0.88 19.39 -32.93
N GLU A 523 1.32 18.46 -32.03
CA GLU A 523 1.31 17.03 -32.32
C GLU A 523 -0.09 16.51 -32.66
N ALA A 524 -1.09 16.90 -31.86
CA ALA A 524 -2.50 16.56 -32.12
C ALA A 524 -3.04 17.11 -33.42
N ILE A 525 -2.62 18.34 -33.81
CA ILE A 525 -2.99 18.96 -35.07
C ILE A 525 -2.33 18.21 -36.23
N VAL A 526 -1.03 17.97 -36.16
CA VAL A 526 -0.29 17.24 -37.20
C VAL A 526 -0.86 15.85 -37.41
N GLU A 527 -1.02 15.05 -36.35
CA GLU A 527 -1.60 13.70 -36.44
C GLU A 527 -2.99 13.70 -37.04
N GLY A 528 -3.85 14.61 -36.56
CA GLY A 528 -5.22 14.72 -37.04
C GLY A 528 -5.36 15.22 -38.48
N LEU A 529 -4.49 16.10 -38.96
CA LEU A 529 -4.45 16.58 -40.34
C LEU A 529 -3.85 15.52 -41.26
N GLU A 530 -2.77 14.87 -40.85
CA GLU A 530 -2.12 13.81 -41.62
C GLU A 530 -2.99 12.58 -41.82
N ALA A 531 -3.87 12.27 -40.87
CA ALA A 531 -4.87 11.19 -41.02
C ALA A 531 -5.92 11.52 -42.11
N ARG A 532 -6.11 12.81 -42.47
CA ARG A 532 -7.10 13.28 -43.46
C ARG A 532 -6.52 13.63 -44.83
N SER A 533 -5.19 13.74 -44.94
CA SER A 533 -4.49 13.98 -46.19
C SER A 533 -3.33 13.05 -46.39
N THR A 534 -3.15 12.55 -47.63
CA THR A 534 -2.01 11.70 -48.03
C THR A 534 -0.84 12.53 -48.56
N GLU A 535 -1.05 13.84 -48.84
CA GLU A 535 0.00 14.70 -49.28
C GLU A 535 0.96 15.07 -48.15
N ARG A 536 2.25 15.22 -48.45
CA ARG A 536 3.28 15.59 -47.50
C ARG A 536 4.13 16.71 -48.06
N PHE A 537 4.19 17.82 -47.31
CA PHE A 537 5.01 18.98 -47.61
C PHE A 537 6.03 19.22 -46.49
N SER A 538 7.00 20.10 -46.75
CA SER A 538 7.97 20.56 -45.75
C SER A 538 7.99 22.09 -45.70
N ALA A 539 8.12 22.62 -44.47
CA ALA A 539 8.28 24.05 -44.29
C ALA A 539 9.72 24.48 -44.61
N SER A 540 9.87 25.56 -45.36
CA SER A 540 11.16 26.20 -45.66
C SER A 540 11.58 27.23 -44.61
N SER A 541 10.61 27.79 -43.86
CA SER A 541 10.85 28.66 -42.71
C SER A 541 9.77 28.43 -41.67
N PHE A 542 10.11 28.66 -40.41
CA PHE A 542 9.21 28.52 -39.26
C PHE A 542 9.51 29.61 -38.21
N GLU A 543 8.47 30.25 -37.70
CA GLU A 543 8.54 31.24 -36.64
C GLU A 543 7.40 31.04 -35.66
N SER A 544 7.73 30.97 -34.36
CA SER A 544 6.73 30.92 -33.28
C SER A 544 6.51 32.30 -32.71
N VAL A 545 5.26 32.76 -32.72
CA VAL A 545 4.85 34.05 -32.16
C VAL A 545 4.25 33.82 -30.78
N THR A 546 5.00 34.17 -29.75
CA THR A 546 4.64 33.90 -28.35
C THR A 546 3.22 34.36 -27.99
N GLY A 547 2.37 33.42 -27.54
CA GLY A 547 0.99 33.66 -27.12
C GLY A 547 0.00 33.95 -28.23
N LYS A 548 0.42 33.89 -29.51
CA LYS A 548 -0.46 34.13 -30.66
C LYS A 548 -0.59 32.92 -31.57
N GLY A 549 0.51 32.28 -31.96
CA GLY A 549 0.50 31.15 -32.90
C GLY A 549 1.83 30.96 -33.61
N ILE A 550 1.79 30.40 -34.80
CA ILE A 550 2.95 30.13 -35.65
C ILE A 550 2.79 30.72 -37.04
N VAL A 551 3.91 31.02 -37.68
CA VAL A 551 3.99 31.39 -39.11
C VAL A 551 5.04 30.49 -39.75
N ALA A 552 4.73 29.93 -40.90
CA ALA A 552 5.64 29.13 -41.69
C ALA A 552 5.53 29.41 -43.18
N THR A 553 6.58 29.15 -43.93
CA THR A 553 6.52 29.14 -45.39
C THR A 553 6.57 27.70 -45.87
N VAL A 554 5.51 27.24 -46.52
CA VAL A 554 5.35 25.88 -47.04
C VAL A 554 5.05 25.95 -48.52
N GLU A 555 5.86 25.29 -49.34
CA GLU A 555 5.74 25.33 -50.83
C GLU A 555 5.62 26.75 -51.41
N GLY A 556 6.28 27.72 -50.79
CA GLY A 556 6.27 29.12 -51.21
C GLY A 556 5.07 29.95 -50.71
N SER A 557 4.07 29.32 -50.09
CA SER A 557 2.93 29.96 -49.46
C SER A 557 3.19 30.31 -48.01
N ARG A 558 2.78 31.50 -47.58
CA ARG A 558 2.81 31.91 -46.16
C ARG A 558 1.63 31.32 -45.40
N VAL A 559 1.89 30.46 -44.47
CA VAL A 559 0.89 29.80 -43.62
C VAL A 559 0.98 30.38 -42.21
N ALA A 560 -0.12 30.90 -41.67
CA ALA A 560 -0.21 31.28 -40.25
C ALA A 560 -1.32 30.50 -39.56
N ILE A 561 -1.02 29.98 -38.34
CA ILE A 561 -1.99 29.24 -37.52
C ILE A 561 -1.96 29.83 -36.12
N GLY A 562 -3.11 30.19 -35.56
CA GLY A 562 -3.13 30.77 -34.23
C GLY A 562 -4.46 31.34 -33.75
N SER A 563 -4.35 32.20 -32.73
CA SER A 563 -5.46 32.89 -32.06
C SER A 563 -6.13 33.95 -32.97
N PRO A 564 -7.31 34.44 -32.60
CA PRO A 564 -7.93 35.59 -33.29
C PRO A 564 -6.99 36.79 -33.42
N ARG A 565 -6.16 37.06 -32.41
CA ARG A 565 -5.17 38.15 -32.45
C ARG A 565 -4.08 37.92 -33.50
N MET A 566 -3.71 36.67 -33.72
CA MET A 566 -2.78 36.31 -34.79
C MET A 566 -3.36 36.64 -36.15
N MET A 567 -4.62 36.33 -36.37
CA MET A 567 -5.32 36.62 -37.64
C MET A 567 -5.52 38.10 -37.84
N GLU A 568 -5.76 38.86 -36.77
CA GLU A 568 -5.83 40.33 -36.82
C GLU A 568 -4.48 40.94 -37.24
N ASP A 569 -3.36 40.46 -36.68
CA ASP A 569 -2.01 40.89 -37.07
C ASP A 569 -1.69 40.57 -38.54
N GLU A 570 -2.18 39.44 -39.05
CA GLU A 570 -2.04 39.01 -40.44
C GLU A 570 -3.09 39.70 -41.38
N GLY A 571 -4.00 40.52 -40.83
CA GLY A 571 -5.04 41.22 -41.60
C GLY A 571 -6.16 40.32 -42.14
N VAL A 572 -6.37 39.16 -41.53
CA VAL A 572 -7.30 38.11 -41.98
C VAL A 572 -8.66 38.25 -41.32
N ASP A 573 -9.74 38.33 -42.10
CA ASP A 573 -11.11 38.35 -41.59
C ASP A 573 -11.57 36.94 -41.18
N ILE A 574 -11.77 36.72 -39.88
CA ILE A 574 -12.22 35.44 -39.28
C ILE A 574 -13.76 35.33 -39.19
N THR A 575 -14.51 36.37 -39.57
CA THR A 575 -15.99 36.41 -39.42
C THR A 575 -16.69 35.16 -39.97
N PRO A 576 -16.28 34.56 -41.11
CA PRO A 576 -16.95 33.38 -41.67
C PRO A 576 -16.91 32.15 -40.77
N LEU A 577 -15.87 32.02 -39.89
CA LEU A 577 -15.68 30.89 -39.01
C LEU A 577 -15.83 31.24 -37.52
N ALA A 578 -16.06 32.49 -37.17
CA ALA A 578 -16.14 32.96 -35.79
C ALA A 578 -17.24 32.24 -34.98
N ALA A 579 -18.41 32.05 -35.55
CA ALA A 579 -19.52 31.36 -34.91
C ALA A 579 -19.22 29.86 -34.65
N ALA A 580 -18.52 29.21 -35.59
CA ALA A 580 -18.10 27.82 -35.45
C ALA A 580 -17.01 27.67 -34.36
N ALA A 581 -16.03 28.58 -34.34
CA ALA A 581 -15.00 28.63 -33.33
C ALA A 581 -15.57 28.79 -31.91
N GLU A 582 -16.56 29.72 -31.79
CA GLU A 582 -17.23 29.96 -30.50
C GLU A 582 -18.07 28.76 -30.04
N ALA A 583 -18.70 28.03 -30.97
CA ALA A 583 -19.41 26.79 -30.66
C ALA A 583 -18.45 25.73 -30.08
N ARG A 584 -17.26 25.57 -30.70
CA ARG A 584 -16.24 24.62 -30.19
C ARG A 584 -15.65 25.05 -28.85
N ARG A 585 -15.46 26.36 -28.63
CA ARG A 585 -15.04 26.84 -27.30
C ARG A 585 -16.09 26.57 -26.22
N ARG A 586 -17.37 26.72 -26.54
CA ARG A 586 -18.46 26.34 -25.60
C ARG A 586 -18.57 24.87 -25.33
N GLU A 587 -18.05 24.00 -26.22
CA GLU A 587 -17.94 22.55 -26.00
C GLU A 587 -16.66 22.14 -25.25
N GLY A 588 -15.83 23.12 -24.84
CA GLY A 588 -14.62 22.86 -24.08
C GLY A 588 -13.37 22.66 -24.94
N GLY A 589 -13.44 22.93 -26.24
CA GLY A 589 -12.31 22.85 -27.16
C GLY A 589 -11.53 24.15 -27.32
N THR A 590 -10.26 24.04 -27.73
CA THR A 590 -9.43 25.17 -28.19
C THR A 590 -9.61 25.31 -29.67
N ALA A 591 -10.11 26.48 -30.12
CA ALA A 591 -10.33 26.79 -31.53
C ALA A 591 -9.30 27.82 -32.02
N MET A 592 -8.57 27.45 -33.07
CA MET A 592 -7.56 28.25 -33.75
C MET A 592 -7.94 28.45 -35.20
N PHE A 593 -7.49 29.56 -35.79
CA PHE A 593 -7.69 29.88 -37.20
C PHE A 593 -6.41 29.64 -37.96
N ALA A 594 -6.53 29.30 -39.21
CA ALA A 594 -5.43 29.17 -40.13
C ALA A 594 -5.64 30.04 -41.37
N SER A 595 -4.59 30.71 -41.82
CA SER A 595 -4.59 31.49 -43.06
C SER A 595 -3.47 31.03 -44.00
N ILE A 596 -3.70 31.19 -45.29
CA ILE A 596 -2.70 30.93 -46.35
C ILE A 596 -2.66 32.16 -47.21
N ASP A 597 -1.47 32.75 -47.40
CA ASP A 597 -1.20 33.95 -48.18
C ASP A 597 -2.13 35.14 -47.82
N GLY A 598 -2.49 35.27 -46.52
CA GLY A 598 -3.35 36.33 -46.01
C GLY A 598 -4.86 36.11 -46.18
N GLU A 599 -5.29 34.96 -46.69
CA GLU A 599 -6.69 34.56 -46.77
C GLU A 599 -7.04 33.50 -45.73
N LEU A 600 -8.26 33.59 -45.13
CA LEU A 600 -8.74 32.62 -44.18
C LEU A 600 -8.89 31.23 -44.83
N ALA A 601 -8.12 30.25 -44.38
CA ALA A 601 -8.06 28.94 -44.97
C ALA A 601 -8.85 27.89 -44.17
N ALA A 602 -8.73 27.87 -42.82
CA ALA A 602 -9.40 26.85 -42.01
C ALA A 602 -9.64 27.29 -40.57
N LEU A 603 -10.54 26.55 -39.90
CA LEU A 603 -10.70 26.46 -38.45
C LEU A 603 -10.20 25.12 -38.01
N LEU A 604 -9.28 25.11 -37.03
CA LEU A 604 -8.76 23.92 -36.35
C LEU A 604 -9.28 23.94 -34.93
N ALA A 605 -9.97 22.88 -34.51
CA ALA A 605 -10.40 22.72 -33.13
C ALA A 605 -9.78 21.48 -32.51
N VAL A 606 -9.12 21.68 -31.38
CA VAL A 606 -8.47 20.62 -30.57
C VAL A 606 -9.16 20.54 -29.22
N ALA A 607 -9.48 19.33 -28.79
CA ALA A 607 -10.05 19.10 -27.48
C ALA A 607 -9.38 17.88 -26.84
N ASP A 608 -9.27 17.88 -25.52
CA ASP A 608 -8.88 16.72 -24.74
C ASP A 608 -10.14 15.92 -24.37
N PRO A 609 -10.35 14.72 -24.93
CA PRO A 609 -11.59 13.98 -24.78
C PRO A 609 -11.81 13.58 -23.31
N ILE A 610 -13.04 13.69 -22.85
CA ILE A 610 -13.46 13.15 -21.55
C ILE A 610 -13.38 11.63 -21.62
N LYS A 611 -12.76 10.98 -20.61
CA LYS A 611 -12.71 9.51 -20.52
C LYS A 611 -14.12 8.94 -20.48
N LYS A 612 -14.35 7.83 -21.17
CA LYS A 612 -15.68 7.21 -21.31
C LYS A 612 -16.32 6.86 -19.96
N THR A 613 -15.51 6.52 -18.98
CA THR A 613 -15.91 6.09 -17.65
C THR A 613 -16.20 7.23 -16.66
N THR A 614 -15.73 8.46 -16.96
CA THR A 614 -15.77 9.61 -16.04
C THR A 614 -17.20 9.95 -15.58
N ARG A 615 -18.16 9.98 -16.51
CA ARG A 615 -19.56 10.33 -16.18
C ARG A 615 -20.19 9.33 -15.19
N ASP A 616 -19.97 8.05 -15.40
CA ASP A 616 -20.51 7.00 -14.53
C ASP A 616 -19.82 7.00 -13.17
N ALA A 617 -18.51 7.30 -13.13
CA ALA A 617 -17.77 7.46 -11.90
C ALA A 617 -18.29 8.63 -11.05
N ILE A 618 -18.53 9.82 -11.65
CA ILE A 618 -19.07 10.98 -10.95
C ILE A 618 -20.47 10.67 -10.38
N ARG A 619 -21.34 10.04 -11.16
CA ARG A 619 -22.66 9.60 -10.67
C ARG A 619 -22.55 8.63 -9.48
N ALA A 620 -21.57 7.72 -9.54
CA ALA A 620 -21.34 6.76 -8.45
C ALA A 620 -20.80 7.45 -7.18
N LEU A 621 -20.00 8.54 -7.33
CA LEU A 621 -19.55 9.35 -6.21
C LEU A 621 -20.72 10.12 -5.58
N HIS A 622 -21.59 10.77 -6.38
CA HIS A 622 -22.80 11.43 -5.90
C HIS A 622 -23.76 10.47 -5.19
N ALA A 623 -23.93 9.25 -5.72
CA ALA A 623 -24.76 8.22 -5.07
C ALA A 623 -24.25 7.82 -3.67
N ARG A 624 -23.00 8.16 -3.34
CA ARG A 624 -22.38 7.98 -2.01
C ARG A 624 -22.40 9.23 -1.15
N GLY A 625 -23.02 10.30 -1.63
CA GLY A 625 -23.10 11.58 -0.92
C GLY A 625 -21.84 12.45 -1.00
N LEU A 626 -20.91 12.11 -1.88
CA LEU A 626 -19.67 12.84 -2.08
C LEU A 626 -19.90 14.05 -2.99
N THR A 627 -19.38 15.22 -2.61
CA THR A 627 -19.35 16.43 -3.43
C THR A 627 -18.16 16.36 -4.37
N VAL A 628 -18.38 16.64 -5.66
CA VAL A 628 -17.30 16.64 -6.67
C VAL A 628 -16.94 18.08 -7.06
N VAL A 629 -15.66 18.44 -6.90
CA VAL A 629 -15.11 19.76 -7.20
C VAL A 629 -14.03 19.64 -8.27
N MET A 630 -14.13 20.38 -9.37
CA MET A 630 -13.11 20.41 -10.42
C MET A 630 -12.14 21.57 -10.22
N LEU A 631 -10.84 21.28 -10.27
CA LEU A 631 -9.77 22.29 -10.40
C LEU A 631 -9.18 22.23 -11.81
N THR A 632 -9.00 23.39 -12.44
CA THR A 632 -8.38 23.47 -13.77
C THR A 632 -7.70 24.80 -14.01
N GLY A 633 -6.63 24.80 -14.81
CA GLY A 633 -6.01 26.00 -15.33
C GLY A 633 -6.75 26.60 -16.55
N ASP A 634 -7.76 25.92 -17.08
CA ASP A 634 -8.54 26.38 -18.20
C ASP A 634 -9.33 27.67 -17.87
N ASN A 635 -9.70 28.39 -18.91
CA ASN A 635 -10.60 29.53 -18.78
C ASN A 635 -11.99 29.08 -18.25
N ARG A 636 -12.70 30.04 -17.65
CA ARG A 636 -13.99 29.81 -17.02
C ARG A 636 -15.04 29.16 -17.93
N THR A 637 -15.11 29.61 -19.20
CA THR A 637 -16.10 29.12 -20.18
C THR A 637 -15.91 27.62 -20.47
N THR A 638 -14.67 27.19 -20.72
CA THR A 638 -14.33 25.80 -20.98
C THR A 638 -14.60 24.94 -19.76
N ALA A 639 -14.21 25.42 -18.58
CA ALA A 639 -14.39 24.69 -17.31
C ALA A 639 -15.88 24.49 -17.00
N ASP A 640 -16.71 25.54 -17.12
CA ASP A 640 -18.15 25.47 -16.86
C ASP A 640 -18.87 24.52 -17.85
N ALA A 641 -18.40 24.48 -19.12
CA ALA A 641 -18.94 23.56 -20.13
C ALA A 641 -18.73 22.09 -19.75
N ILE A 642 -17.51 21.75 -19.37
CA ILE A 642 -17.15 20.38 -18.93
C ILE A 642 -17.90 20.01 -17.65
N ALA A 643 -17.95 20.92 -16.68
CA ALA A 643 -18.66 20.70 -15.42
C ALA A 643 -20.15 20.40 -15.63
N LYS A 644 -20.79 21.18 -16.49
CA LYS A 644 -22.20 20.96 -16.87
C LYS A 644 -22.42 19.64 -17.58
N GLN A 645 -21.48 19.23 -18.44
CA GLN A 645 -21.56 17.94 -19.13
C GLN A 645 -21.42 16.75 -18.19
N LEU A 646 -20.62 16.90 -17.12
CA LEU A 646 -20.31 15.84 -16.17
C LEU A 646 -21.11 15.90 -14.87
N ASP A 647 -21.95 16.94 -14.69
CA ASP A 647 -22.74 17.17 -13.47
C ASP A 647 -21.85 17.40 -12.22
N ILE A 648 -20.78 18.20 -12.39
CA ILE A 648 -19.84 18.56 -11.32
C ILE A 648 -20.44 19.68 -10.47
N ASP A 649 -20.36 19.53 -9.12
CA ASP A 649 -21.01 20.45 -8.18
C ASP A 649 -20.37 21.84 -8.11
N GLN A 650 -19.01 21.89 -8.15
CA GLN A 650 -18.26 23.14 -8.03
C GLN A 650 -17.07 23.17 -8.98
N VAL A 651 -16.73 24.38 -9.48
CA VAL A 651 -15.63 24.59 -10.42
C VAL A 651 -14.75 25.73 -9.96
N HIS A 652 -13.45 25.47 -9.93
CA HIS A 652 -12.41 26.48 -9.81
C HIS A 652 -11.59 26.49 -11.11
N ALA A 653 -11.86 27.47 -11.95
CA ALA A 653 -11.15 27.70 -13.21
C ALA A 653 -9.99 28.68 -13.01
N GLU A 654 -9.10 28.76 -14.01
CA GLU A 654 -7.95 29.68 -14.05
C GLU A 654 -7.02 29.54 -12.83
N VAL A 655 -6.91 28.31 -12.27
CA VAL A 655 -6.10 28.00 -11.11
C VAL A 655 -4.67 27.68 -11.54
N LEU A 656 -3.72 28.46 -11.06
CA LEU A 656 -2.29 28.17 -11.27
C LEU A 656 -1.86 26.95 -10.46
N PRO A 657 -0.83 26.19 -10.88
CA PRO A 657 -0.35 25.02 -10.17
C PRO A 657 -0.09 25.24 -8.68
N GLU A 658 0.54 26.36 -8.33
CA GLU A 658 0.88 26.75 -6.95
C GLU A 658 -0.38 27.02 -6.10
N GLN A 659 -1.47 27.45 -6.73
CA GLN A 659 -2.73 27.79 -6.06
C GLN A 659 -3.61 26.55 -5.79
N LYS A 660 -3.35 25.40 -6.44
CA LYS A 660 -4.15 24.18 -6.23
C LYS A 660 -4.15 23.76 -4.76
N ALA A 661 -3.00 23.75 -4.12
CA ALA A 661 -2.87 23.43 -2.69
C ALA A 661 -3.61 24.42 -1.78
N GLU A 662 -3.65 25.72 -2.14
CA GLU A 662 -4.41 26.73 -1.39
C GLU A 662 -5.91 26.51 -1.47
N LYS A 663 -6.43 26.08 -2.64
CA LYS A 663 -7.85 25.73 -2.79
C LYS A 663 -8.22 24.53 -1.90
N ILE A 664 -7.37 23.52 -1.83
CA ILE A 664 -7.55 22.37 -0.91
C ILE A 664 -7.61 22.87 0.54
N ARG A 665 -6.63 23.70 0.99
CA ARG A 665 -6.63 24.28 2.34
C ARG A 665 -7.90 25.09 2.63
N ALA A 666 -8.39 25.84 1.65
CA ALA A 666 -9.60 26.64 1.80
C ALA A 666 -10.86 25.76 2.03
N LEU A 667 -10.96 24.62 1.35
CA LEU A 667 -12.02 23.64 1.57
C LEU A 667 -11.89 22.97 2.94
N GLN A 668 -10.68 22.58 3.33
CA GLN A 668 -10.40 22.01 4.67
C GLN A 668 -10.73 23.03 5.80
N ALA A 669 -10.43 24.32 5.60
CA ALA A 669 -10.78 25.36 6.56
C ALA A 669 -12.30 25.57 6.73
N GLN A 670 -13.12 25.14 5.75
CA GLN A 670 -14.57 25.10 5.83
C GLN A 670 -15.10 23.83 6.55
N GLY A 671 -14.20 22.98 7.07
CA GLY A 671 -14.54 21.74 7.74
C GLY A 671 -14.74 20.54 6.80
N ARG A 672 -14.45 20.70 5.51
CA ARG A 672 -14.53 19.60 4.53
C ARG A 672 -13.38 18.61 4.70
N LYS A 673 -13.68 17.33 4.51
CA LYS A 673 -12.70 16.26 4.40
C LYS A 673 -12.44 15.96 2.94
N VAL A 674 -11.24 16.30 2.46
CA VAL A 674 -10.93 16.43 1.05
C VAL A 674 -10.06 15.28 0.56
N ALA A 675 -10.53 14.55 -0.47
CA ALA A 675 -9.67 13.74 -1.33
C ALA A 675 -9.32 14.54 -2.59
N MET A 676 -8.05 14.58 -3.00
CA MET A 676 -7.59 15.20 -4.25
C MET A 676 -7.14 14.12 -5.22
N ALA A 677 -7.69 14.13 -6.44
CA ALA A 677 -7.27 13.24 -7.53
C ALA A 677 -6.59 14.03 -8.65
N GLY A 678 -5.40 13.60 -9.06
CA GLY A 678 -4.59 14.24 -10.09
C GLY A 678 -3.54 13.29 -10.67
N ASP A 679 -2.95 13.67 -11.82
CA ASP A 679 -1.96 12.86 -12.54
C ASP A 679 -0.62 13.57 -12.78
N GLY A 680 -0.57 14.88 -12.63
CA GLY A 680 0.56 15.72 -13.01
C GLY A 680 1.54 16.04 -11.87
N VAL A 681 2.74 16.46 -12.25
CA VAL A 681 3.73 17.06 -11.34
C VAL A 681 3.14 18.30 -10.65
N ASN A 682 2.29 19.03 -11.36
CA ASN A 682 1.62 20.23 -10.87
C ASN A 682 0.61 19.96 -9.75
N ASP A 683 0.15 18.72 -9.61
CA ASP A 683 -0.81 18.31 -8.60
C ASP A 683 -0.14 17.80 -7.31
N ALA A 684 1.13 17.46 -7.34
CA ALA A 684 1.84 16.89 -6.20
C ALA A 684 1.69 17.70 -4.90
N PRO A 685 1.78 19.05 -4.89
CA PRO A 685 1.53 19.84 -3.68
C PRO A 685 0.07 19.76 -3.18
N ALA A 686 -0.89 19.65 -4.11
CA ALA A 686 -2.32 19.53 -3.77
C ALA A 686 -2.65 18.12 -3.26
N LEU A 687 -2.07 17.06 -3.87
CA LEU A 687 -2.18 15.67 -3.42
C LEU A 687 -1.62 15.49 -2.00
N ALA A 688 -0.47 16.10 -1.71
CA ALA A 688 0.13 16.06 -0.38
C ALA A 688 -0.65 16.87 0.67
N GLN A 689 -1.31 17.98 0.26
CA GLN A 689 -2.11 18.83 1.14
C GLN A 689 -3.45 18.21 1.51
N ALA A 690 -4.09 17.44 0.62
CA ALA A 690 -5.38 16.80 0.85
C ALA A 690 -5.36 15.84 2.05
N ASP A 691 -6.51 15.56 2.66
CA ASP A 691 -6.63 14.53 3.68
C ASP A 691 -6.26 13.16 3.10
N VAL A 692 -6.63 12.93 1.82
CA VAL A 692 -6.19 11.77 1.04
C VAL A 692 -5.84 12.19 -0.39
N GLY A 693 -4.57 12.07 -0.78
CA GLY A 693 -4.13 12.23 -2.17
C GLY A 693 -4.34 10.94 -2.96
N VAL A 694 -4.91 11.06 -4.17
CA VAL A 694 -5.17 9.96 -5.10
C VAL A 694 -4.46 10.24 -6.41
N ALA A 695 -3.40 9.49 -6.73
CA ALA A 695 -2.69 9.63 -8.00
C ALA A 695 -3.27 8.69 -9.07
N MET A 696 -3.30 9.18 -10.32
CA MET A 696 -3.58 8.34 -11.47
C MET A 696 -2.30 7.59 -11.87
N GLY A 697 -2.35 6.27 -12.05
CA GLY A 697 -1.19 5.44 -12.38
C GLY A 697 -0.54 5.74 -13.72
N THR A 698 -1.28 6.44 -14.60
CA THR A 698 -0.77 6.99 -15.86
C THR A 698 -0.01 8.32 -15.69
N GLY A 699 -0.02 8.88 -14.48
CA GLY A 699 0.57 10.16 -14.16
C GLY A 699 2.07 10.13 -13.89
N ALA A 700 2.62 11.30 -13.57
CA ALA A 700 4.02 11.48 -13.27
C ALA A 700 4.44 10.75 -11.97
N GLY A 701 5.67 10.23 -11.90
CA GLY A 701 6.21 9.55 -10.73
C GLY A 701 6.11 10.38 -9.45
N VAL A 702 6.33 11.69 -9.51
CA VAL A 702 6.21 12.61 -8.37
C VAL A 702 4.78 12.67 -7.82
N ALA A 703 3.75 12.58 -8.69
CA ALA A 703 2.35 12.53 -8.25
C ALA A 703 2.08 11.21 -7.49
N ILE A 704 2.60 10.10 -8.00
CA ILE A 704 2.48 8.78 -7.36
C ILE A 704 3.18 8.78 -5.99
N GLU A 705 4.37 9.37 -5.89
CA GLU A 705 5.09 9.47 -4.61
C GLU A 705 4.37 10.33 -3.59
N SER A 706 3.69 11.40 -4.02
CA SER A 706 2.99 12.35 -3.16
C SER A 706 1.61 11.87 -2.70
N ALA A 707 1.03 10.89 -3.40
CA ALA A 707 -0.31 10.38 -3.11
C ALA A 707 -0.29 9.27 -2.05
N ALA A 708 -1.40 9.15 -1.34
CA ALA A 708 -1.65 8.09 -0.38
C ALA A 708 -2.34 6.87 -1.01
N ILE A 709 -3.02 7.06 -2.14
CA ILE A 709 -3.67 6.03 -2.96
C ILE A 709 -3.23 6.23 -4.41
N THR A 710 -2.94 5.14 -5.13
CA THR A 710 -2.63 5.14 -6.56
C THR A 710 -3.61 4.25 -7.32
N LEU A 711 -4.20 4.79 -8.39
CA LEU A 711 -5.13 4.08 -9.27
C LEU A 711 -4.39 3.61 -10.52
N VAL A 712 -4.03 2.34 -10.61
CA VAL A 712 -3.16 1.80 -11.68
C VAL A 712 -3.70 2.06 -13.08
N GLY A 713 -5.01 1.89 -13.30
CA GLY A 713 -5.66 2.12 -14.60
C GLY A 713 -5.93 3.59 -14.94
N GLY A 714 -5.66 4.53 -14.03
CA GLY A 714 -5.97 5.94 -14.25
C GLY A 714 -7.47 6.25 -14.46
N ASP A 715 -8.36 5.34 -14.01
CA ASP A 715 -9.81 5.48 -14.11
C ASP A 715 -10.42 6.02 -12.80
N LEU A 716 -11.29 7.02 -12.93
CA LEU A 716 -11.96 7.65 -11.79
C LEU A 716 -12.86 6.67 -11.01
N ASN A 717 -13.35 5.57 -11.60
CA ASN A 717 -14.03 4.49 -10.91
C ASN A 717 -13.15 3.84 -9.83
N GLY A 718 -11.83 3.95 -9.93
CA GLY A 718 -10.90 3.54 -8.89
C GLY A 718 -11.16 4.26 -7.57
N ILE A 719 -11.57 5.54 -7.58
CA ILE A 719 -11.96 6.28 -6.36
C ILE A 719 -13.20 5.65 -5.73
N VAL A 720 -14.18 5.27 -6.56
CA VAL A 720 -15.40 4.59 -6.10
C VAL A 720 -15.07 3.23 -5.49
N ARG A 721 -14.13 2.49 -6.11
CA ARG A 721 -13.63 1.22 -5.57
C ARG A 721 -12.87 1.43 -4.26
N ALA A 722 -11.97 2.41 -4.21
CA ALA A 722 -11.22 2.75 -3.01
C ALA A 722 -12.12 3.11 -1.81
N HIS A 723 -13.19 3.83 -2.05
CA HIS A 723 -14.17 4.19 -1.01
C HIS A 723 -15.05 2.99 -0.58
N ARG A 724 -15.02 1.87 -1.27
CA ARG A 724 -15.71 0.62 -0.87
C ARG A 724 -14.88 -0.28 0.03
N LEU A 725 -13.57 -0.14 -0.04
CA LEU A 725 -12.63 -0.95 0.75
C LEU A 725 -12.73 -0.63 2.23
#